data_edcd3064fa38fd8bc874595e5b34bd45
#
_entry.id   edcd3064fa38fd8bc874595e5b34bd45
#
_cell.length_a   1.000
_cell.length_b   1.000
_cell.length_c   1.000
_cell.angle_alpha   90.00
_cell.angle_beta   90.00
_cell.angle_gamma   90.00
#
_symmetry.space_group_name_H-M   'P 1'
#
loop_
_entity.id
_entity.type
_entity.pdbx_description
1 polymer ?
#
loop_
_entity_poly.entity_id
_entity_poly.type
_entity_poly.pdbx_seq_one_letter_code
_entity_poly.pdbx_strand_id
1 'polypeptide(L)'
;MATDNSLPAPPRAYLVPRRRRTAQRSWAQPLPTSGTWKVTGEAGSGVSSFLIDTVVRAVESGADPRGILVISSSKESGARLRVELSDRLAASGFVIDEPMVRSVHSLAFALLRQRVDGDIRLISGAEQDAAIRQLLQGHAEDGRGTWPEQLRPALSMVGFARQLRDFLLRAVERQLTPDDLRALGQAHNRPIWSAAGDFLDEYQQVMALNPARFVSASELVSSVLRGEIDGRWHTVVVDDAQHLAPAAGELVRRLVEHASLGVVGGDLGQSVFHFRGASPRFFANLGGLDHEVIDLGASRRAPIAQAAVCDSSAAQHSIVADTVRRAHLEGGVDYREMAVIVRSVGSIESVRRALLHAGVPVMLNPTDVVLSEQRIVAALILGLRALEGELSSAEWRDLLLGPVGGTDPVTLRRLLRGLRRWQPEERAEDTLRHLLRSTQPLPDFGVMLTERELSILGHVRAVLDAGRGELAQGSIEDVLWAVWNATGLANRLLTAALRGGATGSQADRDLDAVMALFDAAGDYVERRVGGSNVAGFVAHIAEQELPTGVRDRRTATPDAVALLTAHGAVGREFHTVVVAGVQEMQWPSLAETGTMFSQEELVDLVDNDVDPAVPVSRKAEQLAEEKRLFDVATSRATHCVLVTAVDEPDGEEVIQPSRFIEEFCTSHSIAPARVTTASSSADPAPGADELTAVRVLARDDVIAELRRALQDPGVGEAGRRQAARQLARLADAGVPGADPGEWWTTTEVASHEALAVPERLSPSRIESLLACPMREVLQRMVGLDSSLHMVWGSMAHAYFEALGRGVDEAYAREAVLDARRSVDDAPGWKLEREIAEFDALLQRTHLWLQTSRAAFEQVAVEADIDVTIAPGLRIVGRADRIERDGSGALHIVDLKTGSALPSQAEAEANPQLEAYQLALSRGVVDGETVRSAAPGEAPSDVGGAVLVYPKADRKAVATREQASKSEERLTEFAEVVAPLPQLVAGPELLASAGAHCDRCAVRALCPVQPEGQVVPRG
;
A
#
# COMPACT_ATOMS: atom_id res chain seq x y z
N MET A 1 -15.29 2.04 -48.54
CA MET A 1 -14.00 1.47 -48.15
C MET A 1 -14.29 0.24 -47.34
N ALA A 2 -13.99 -0.94 -47.87
CA ALA A 2 -14.28 -2.22 -47.23
C ALA A 2 -13.21 -2.45 -46.16
N THR A 3 -13.63 -2.56 -44.92
CA THR A 3 -12.77 -2.99 -43.81
C THR A 3 -12.46 -4.47 -43.98
N ASP A 4 -11.20 -4.76 -44.30
CA ASP A 4 -10.67 -6.11 -44.38
C ASP A 4 -10.67 -6.72 -42.92
N ASN A 5 -11.64 -7.56 -42.68
CA ASN A 5 -11.87 -8.21 -41.41
C ASN A 5 -11.16 -9.59 -41.39
N SER A 6 -9.85 -9.61 -41.72
CA SER A 6 -9.05 -10.82 -41.59
C SER A 6 -8.82 -11.13 -40.12
N LEU A 7 -9.44 -12.20 -39.64
CA LEU A 7 -9.14 -12.77 -38.32
C LEU A 7 -7.63 -13.05 -38.19
N PRO A 8 -7.01 -12.72 -37.07
CA PRO A 8 -5.59 -13.04 -36.84
C PRO A 8 -5.38 -14.54 -37.01
N ALA A 9 -4.30 -14.89 -37.71
CA ALA A 9 -3.95 -16.29 -37.92
C ALA A 9 -3.86 -17.02 -36.58
N PRO A 10 -4.36 -18.25 -36.47
CA PRO A 10 -4.32 -19.00 -35.23
C PRO A 10 -2.87 -19.16 -34.76
N PRO A 11 -2.62 -19.09 -33.44
CA PRO A 11 -1.27 -19.23 -32.92
C PRO A 11 -0.65 -20.56 -33.35
N ARG A 12 0.51 -20.50 -33.97
CA ARG A 12 1.26 -21.69 -34.35
C ARG A 12 2.01 -22.22 -33.13
N ALA A 13 1.65 -23.40 -32.67
CA ALA A 13 2.45 -24.13 -31.67
C ALA A 13 3.69 -24.70 -32.33
N TYR A 14 4.86 -24.36 -31.76
CA TYR A 14 6.13 -24.95 -32.16
C TYR A 14 6.58 -25.92 -31.05
N LEU A 15 6.88 -27.17 -31.40
CA LEU A 15 7.59 -28.07 -30.52
C LEU A 15 9.04 -27.60 -30.41
N VAL A 16 9.41 -26.97 -29.33
CA VAL A 16 10.80 -26.65 -29.03
C VAL A 16 11.47 -27.92 -28.55
N PRO A 17 12.52 -28.40 -29.23
CA PRO A 17 13.25 -29.59 -28.75
C PRO A 17 13.82 -29.30 -27.36
N ARG A 18 13.52 -30.17 -26.38
CA ARG A 18 14.14 -30.10 -25.05
C ARG A 18 15.64 -30.07 -25.23
N ARG A 19 16.33 -29.02 -24.79
CA ARG A 19 17.79 -28.99 -24.72
C ARG A 19 18.20 -30.11 -23.76
N ARG A 20 18.73 -31.23 -24.29
CA ARG A 20 19.35 -32.31 -23.51
C ARG A 20 20.60 -31.72 -22.83
N ARG A 21 20.50 -31.31 -21.58
CA ARG A 21 21.66 -31.09 -20.72
C ARG A 21 22.16 -32.44 -20.21
N THR A 22 22.90 -33.15 -21.02
CA THR A 22 23.60 -34.40 -20.65
C THR A 22 25.10 -34.15 -20.45
N ALA A 23 25.47 -33.12 -19.74
CA ALA A 23 26.83 -33.04 -19.21
C ALA A 23 26.89 -33.93 -17.96
N GLN A 24 27.61 -35.03 -18.03
CA GLN A 24 27.99 -35.81 -16.84
C GLN A 24 28.75 -34.90 -15.91
N ARG A 25 28.21 -34.68 -14.71
CA ARG A 25 28.90 -33.91 -13.67
C ARG A 25 30.04 -34.74 -13.11
N SER A 26 31.20 -34.13 -12.91
CA SER A 26 32.33 -34.76 -12.22
C SER A 26 32.46 -34.20 -10.82
N TRP A 27 32.53 -35.07 -9.83
CA TRP A 27 32.70 -34.69 -8.43
C TRP A 27 34.13 -35.05 -7.99
N ALA A 28 34.72 -34.18 -7.17
CA ALA A 28 36.06 -34.41 -6.60
C ALA A 28 36.05 -35.55 -5.58
N GLN A 29 34.91 -35.78 -4.94
CA GLN A 29 34.69 -36.85 -3.98
C GLN A 29 33.76 -37.90 -4.58
N PRO A 30 33.94 -39.22 -4.23
CA PRO A 30 33.07 -40.26 -4.71
C PRO A 30 31.65 -40.10 -4.13
N LEU A 31 30.65 -40.48 -4.92
CA LEU A 31 29.27 -40.51 -4.46
C LEU A 31 29.11 -41.62 -3.40
N PRO A 32 28.39 -41.36 -2.27
CA PRO A 32 28.13 -42.35 -1.22
C PRO A 32 27.38 -43.57 -1.74
N THR A 33 27.69 -44.73 -1.18
CA THR A 33 27.02 -46.00 -1.53
C THR A 33 26.41 -46.72 -0.33
N SER A 34 26.85 -46.39 0.88
CA SER A 34 26.33 -46.93 2.15
C SER A 34 26.67 -45.98 3.30
N GLY A 35 26.04 -46.17 4.46
CA GLY A 35 26.28 -45.35 5.66
C GLY A 35 25.53 -44.03 5.67
N THR A 36 25.79 -43.23 6.67
CA THR A 36 25.17 -41.93 6.85
C THR A 36 26.14 -40.78 6.50
N TRP A 37 25.70 -39.87 5.67
CA TRP A 37 26.52 -38.80 5.13
C TRP A 37 25.86 -37.43 5.32
N LYS A 38 26.64 -36.49 5.76
CA LYS A 38 26.29 -35.07 5.75
C LYS A 38 26.98 -34.40 4.58
N VAL A 39 26.21 -33.80 3.68
CA VAL A 39 26.74 -33.07 2.53
C VAL A 39 26.51 -31.57 2.75
N THR A 40 27.59 -30.81 2.81
CA THR A 40 27.53 -29.36 3.04
C THR A 40 28.22 -28.62 1.88
N GLY A 41 27.93 -27.34 1.73
CA GLY A 41 28.57 -26.44 0.76
C GLY A 41 27.74 -25.19 0.55
N GLU A 42 28.42 -24.11 0.17
CA GLU A 42 27.77 -22.82 -0.06
C GLU A 42 26.72 -22.85 -1.18
N ALA A 43 25.84 -21.86 -1.20
CA ALA A 43 24.88 -21.68 -2.28
C ALA A 43 25.56 -21.72 -3.67
N GLY A 44 25.16 -22.65 -4.53
CA GLY A 44 25.77 -22.82 -5.84
C GLY A 44 26.99 -23.76 -5.89
N SER A 45 27.40 -24.40 -4.78
CA SER A 45 28.44 -25.44 -4.75
C SER A 45 27.98 -26.73 -5.44
N GLY A 46 26.65 -26.97 -5.48
CA GLY A 46 26.05 -28.11 -6.15
C GLY A 46 25.49 -29.17 -5.22
N VAL A 47 25.17 -28.89 -3.95
CA VAL A 47 24.63 -29.86 -2.97
C VAL A 47 23.45 -30.63 -3.55
N SER A 48 22.36 -29.95 -3.99
CA SER A 48 21.19 -30.65 -4.57
C SER A 48 21.55 -31.51 -5.79
N SER A 49 22.50 -31.06 -6.62
CA SER A 49 22.99 -31.81 -7.78
C SER A 49 23.77 -33.07 -7.39
N PHE A 50 24.56 -32.98 -6.32
CA PHE A 50 25.27 -34.12 -5.74
C PHE A 50 24.30 -35.16 -5.19
N LEU A 51 23.25 -34.72 -4.51
CA LEU A 51 22.20 -35.59 -3.99
C LEU A 51 21.46 -36.32 -5.11
N ILE A 52 21.09 -35.61 -6.19
CA ILE A 52 20.46 -36.20 -7.38
C ILE A 52 21.38 -37.24 -8.03
N ASP A 53 22.65 -36.91 -8.24
CA ASP A 53 23.59 -37.84 -8.85
C ASP A 53 23.84 -39.06 -7.97
N THR A 54 23.76 -38.94 -6.63
CA THR A 54 23.80 -40.06 -5.68
C THR A 54 22.60 -41.01 -5.87
N VAL A 55 21.38 -40.43 -6.01
CA VAL A 55 20.17 -41.23 -6.29
C VAL A 55 20.25 -41.91 -7.64
N VAL A 56 20.66 -41.21 -8.70
CA VAL A 56 20.81 -41.78 -10.04
C VAL A 56 21.80 -42.96 -10.01
N ARG A 57 22.95 -42.79 -9.35
CA ARG A 57 23.92 -43.83 -9.19
C ARG A 57 23.39 -45.05 -8.44
N ALA A 58 22.62 -44.83 -7.35
CA ALA A 58 22.00 -45.94 -6.61
C ALA A 58 21.11 -46.79 -7.53
N VAL A 59 20.25 -46.15 -8.34
CA VAL A 59 19.38 -46.80 -9.31
C VAL A 59 20.20 -47.52 -10.39
N GLU A 60 21.21 -46.89 -10.97
CA GLU A 60 22.12 -47.50 -11.97
C GLU A 60 22.90 -48.71 -11.42
N SER A 61 23.15 -48.70 -10.10
CA SER A 61 23.82 -49.83 -9.41
C SER A 61 22.85 -50.97 -9.07
N GLY A 62 21.57 -50.87 -9.41
CA GLY A 62 20.57 -51.92 -9.25
C GLY A 62 19.69 -51.78 -8.00
N ALA A 63 19.70 -50.64 -7.30
CA ALA A 63 18.77 -50.36 -6.20
C ALA A 63 17.34 -50.27 -6.72
N ASP A 64 16.40 -50.89 -6.00
CA ASP A 64 14.96 -50.74 -6.33
C ASP A 64 14.50 -49.27 -6.10
N PRO A 65 14.00 -48.57 -7.12
CA PRO A 65 13.50 -47.23 -7.00
C PRO A 65 12.41 -47.06 -5.93
N ARG A 66 11.60 -48.08 -5.65
CA ARG A 66 10.56 -48.08 -4.61
C ARG A 66 11.12 -48.01 -3.20
N GLY A 67 12.37 -48.46 -3.01
CA GLY A 67 13.10 -48.38 -1.75
C GLY A 67 13.91 -47.09 -1.58
N ILE A 68 13.80 -46.12 -2.50
CA ILE A 68 14.49 -44.83 -2.45
C ILE A 68 13.51 -43.72 -2.10
N LEU A 69 13.87 -42.90 -1.11
CA LEU A 69 13.10 -41.76 -0.67
C LEU A 69 13.95 -40.48 -0.77
N VAL A 70 13.48 -39.50 -1.51
CA VAL A 70 14.07 -38.15 -1.56
C VAL A 70 13.14 -37.17 -0.84
N ILE A 71 13.63 -36.52 0.20
CA ILE A 71 12.87 -35.58 1.02
C ILE A 71 13.32 -34.16 0.69
N SER A 72 12.36 -33.27 0.44
CA SER A 72 12.59 -31.84 0.28
C SER A 72 11.98 -31.07 1.44
N SER A 73 12.56 -29.91 1.77
CA SER A 73 12.05 -29.02 2.80
C SER A 73 10.73 -28.35 2.42
N SER A 74 10.49 -28.10 1.11
CA SER A 74 9.29 -27.44 0.61
C SER A 74 8.68 -28.18 -0.59
N LYS A 75 7.40 -27.82 -0.88
CA LYS A 75 6.67 -28.37 -2.03
C LYS A 75 7.29 -27.92 -3.37
N GLU A 76 7.74 -26.66 -3.43
CA GLU A 76 8.36 -26.04 -4.61
C GLU A 76 9.73 -26.67 -4.89
N SER A 77 10.56 -26.83 -3.87
CA SER A 77 11.86 -27.53 -3.97
C SER A 77 11.66 -28.96 -4.43
N GLY A 78 10.68 -29.67 -3.83
CA GLY A 78 10.34 -31.04 -4.22
C GLY A 78 9.86 -31.17 -5.66
N ALA A 79 9.13 -30.19 -6.19
CA ALA A 79 8.70 -30.20 -7.59
C ALA A 79 9.90 -30.07 -8.56
N ARG A 80 10.86 -29.20 -8.25
CA ARG A 80 12.09 -29.03 -9.05
C ARG A 80 12.96 -30.28 -9.02
N LEU A 81 13.21 -30.83 -7.82
CA LEU A 81 13.97 -32.06 -7.67
C LEU A 81 13.35 -33.25 -8.46
N ARG A 82 12.01 -33.33 -8.43
CA ARG A 82 11.25 -34.33 -9.17
C ARG A 82 11.48 -34.22 -10.68
N VAL A 83 11.40 -33.05 -11.24
CA VAL A 83 11.62 -32.79 -12.66
C VAL A 83 13.04 -33.15 -13.04
N GLU A 84 14.04 -32.65 -12.30
CA GLU A 84 15.45 -32.90 -12.61
C GLU A 84 15.80 -34.40 -12.47
N LEU A 85 15.36 -35.07 -11.40
CA LEU A 85 15.58 -36.48 -11.18
C LEU A 85 14.91 -37.33 -12.25
N SER A 86 13.66 -37.03 -12.62
CA SER A 86 12.94 -37.73 -13.69
C SER A 86 13.65 -37.59 -15.04
N ASP A 87 14.12 -36.40 -15.39
CA ASP A 87 14.86 -36.15 -16.63
C ASP A 87 16.20 -36.95 -16.67
N ARG A 88 16.89 -36.98 -15.51
CA ARG A 88 18.16 -37.73 -15.38
C ARG A 88 17.96 -39.25 -15.49
N LEU A 89 17.00 -39.81 -14.76
CA LEU A 89 16.71 -41.25 -14.79
C LEU A 89 16.16 -41.69 -16.15
N ALA A 90 15.32 -40.89 -16.80
CA ALA A 90 14.86 -41.13 -18.16
C ALA A 90 16.02 -41.14 -19.17
N ALA A 91 17.03 -40.26 -19.00
CA ALA A 91 18.23 -40.25 -19.83
C ALA A 91 19.08 -41.52 -19.65
N SER A 92 19.07 -42.14 -18.45
CA SER A 92 19.70 -43.43 -18.16
C SER A 92 18.82 -44.66 -18.49
N GLY A 93 17.60 -44.43 -19.05
CA GLY A 93 16.71 -45.51 -19.50
C GLY A 93 15.76 -46.08 -18.42
N PHE A 94 15.68 -45.45 -17.26
CA PHE A 94 14.79 -45.86 -16.17
C PHE A 94 13.45 -45.11 -16.20
N VAL A 95 12.35 -45.85 -15.95
CA VAL A 95 11.01 -45.28 -15.77
C VAL A 95 10.58 -45.51 -14.33
N ILE A 96 10.01 -44.47 -13.70
CA ILE A 96 9.59 -44.52 -12.31
C ILE A 96 8.06 -44.55 -12.24
N ASP A 97 7.50 -45.56 -11.57
CA ASP A 97 6.04 -45.75 -11.38
C ASP A 97 5.51 -45.01 -10.14
N GLU A 98 6.35 -44.81 -9.12
CA GLU A 98 5.98 -44.14 -7.86
C GLU A 98 6.77 -42.86 -7.59
N PRO A 99 6.20 -41.83 -6.94
CA PRO A 99 6.93 -40.60 -6.66
C PRO A 99 7.99 -40.79 -5.58
N MET A 100 9.27 -40.86 -5.98
CA MET A 100 10.44 -40.95 -5.07
C MET A 100 10.63 -39.67 -4.26
N VAL A 101 10.27 -38.49 -4.83
CA VAL A 101 10.45 -37.17 -4.20
C VAL A 101 9.19 -36.77 -3.46
N ARG A 102 9.31 -36.49 -2.17
CA ARG A 102 8.21 -36.03 -1.29
C ARG A 102 8.67 -34.86 -0.43
N SER A 103 7.76 -33.92 -0.13
CA SER A 103 7.99 -33.04 0.98
C SER A 103 7.74 -33.77 2.31
N VAL A 104 8.33 -33.26 3.41
CA VAL A 104 8.17 -33.89 4.74
C VAL A 104 6.68 -34.06 5.11
N HIS A 105 5.85 -33.04 4.85
CA HIS A 105 4.42 -33.08 5.14
C HIS A 105 3.68 -34.08 4.25
N SER A 106 4.03 -34.19 2.95
CA SER A 106 3.45 -35.18 2.04
C SER A 106 3.82 -36.62 2.46
N LEU A 107 5.05 -36.82 2.93
CA LEU A 107 5.48 -38.07 3.50
C LEU A 107 4.72 -38.42 4.78
N ALA A 108 4.65 -37.46 5.72
CA ALA A 108 3.93 -37.64 6.99
C ALA A 108 2.44 -37.96 6.76
N PHE A 109 1.80 -37.28 5.81
CA PHE A 109 0.42 -37.56 5.42
C PHE A 109 0.26 -39.01 4.89
N ALA A 110 1.17 -39.47 4.01
CA ALA A 110 1.13 -40.82 3.48
C ALA A 110 1.33 -41.89 4.57
N LEU A 111 2.25 -41.63 5.52
CA LEU A 111 2.48 -42.52 6.66
C LEU A 111 1.29 -42.55 7.63
N LEU A 112 0.70 -41.41 7.95
CA LEU A 112 -0.43 -41.36 8.86
C LEU A 112 -1.69 -42.00 8.25
N ARG A 113 -1.92 -41.84 6.95
CA ARG A 113 -3.05 -42.43 6.22
C ARG A 113 -3.00 -43.96 6.21
N GLN A 114 -1.81 -44.57 6.27
CA GLN A 114 -1.64 -46.03 6.33
C GLN A 114 -1.97 -46.60 7.72
N ARG A 115 -1.98 -45.76 8.77
CA ARG A 115 -2.14 -46.19 10.17
C ARG A 115 -3.52 -45.95 10.75
N VAL A 116 -4.25 -45.01 10.15
CA VAL A 116 -5.53 -44.55 10.71
C VAL A 116 -6.67 -45.01 9.79
N ASP A 117 -7.59 -45.79 10.38
CA ASP A 117 -8.84 -46.13 9.72
C ASP A 117 -9.77 -44.88 9.80
N GLY A 118 -9.99 -44.20 8.68
CA GLY A 118 -10.83 -43.03 8.58
C GLY A 118 -10.27 -41.96 7.67
N ASP A 119 -11.08 -40.95 7.43
CA ASP A 119 -10.69 -39.82 6.55
C ASP A 119 -9.83 -38.81 7.32
N ILE A 120 -8.63 -38.51 6.82
CA ILE A 120 -7.73 -37.53 7.37
C ILE A 120 -7.81 -36.29 6.50
N ARG A 121 -8.12 -35.15 7.10
CA ARG A 121 -8.19 -33.85 6.43
C ARG A 121 -7.16 -32.88 6.99
N LEU A 122 -6.36 -32.33 6.08
CA LEU A 122 -5.46 -31.22 6.42
C LEU A 122 -6.28 -29.94 6.52
N ILE A 123 -6.15 -29.22 7.65
CA ILE A 123 -6.71 -27.88 7.80
C ILE A 123 -5.72 -26.84 7.34
N SER A 124 -6.23 -25.84 6.66
CA SER A 124 -5.44 -24.64 6.30
C SER A 124 -5.20 -23.75 7.53
N GLY A 125 -4.21 -22.86 7.45
CA GLY A 125 -3.97 -21.86 8.51
C GLY A 125 -5.20 -21.00 8.78
N ALA A 126 -5.95 -20.63 7.76
CA ALA A 126 -7.18 -19.84 7.89
C ALA A 126 -8.30 -20.62 8.63
N GLU A 127 -8.47 -21.91 8.34
CA GLU A 127 -9.44 -22.76 9.05
C GLU A 127 -9.02 -22.94 10.53
N GLN A 128 -7.72 -23.05 10.79
CA GLN A 128 -7.21 -23.12 12.16
C GLN A 128 -7.43 -21.81 12.92
N ASP A 129 -7.16 -20.66 12.30
CA ASP A 129 -7.45 -19.34 12.86
C ASP A 129 -8.92 -19.14 13.18
N ALA A 130 -9.82 -19.58 12.30
CA ALA A 130 -11.26 -19.49 12.52
C ALA A 130 -11.70 -20.35 13.73
N ALA A 131 -11.21 -21.58 13.85
CA ALA A 131 -11.48 -22.45 14.98
C ALA A 131 -10.95 -21.86 16.31
N ILE A 132 -9.72 -21.35 16.31
CA ILE A 132 -9.11 -20.70 17.48
C ILE A 132 -9.93 -19.48 17.91
N ARG A 133 -10.32 -18.61 16.95
CA ARG A 133 -11.15 -17.43 17.26
C ARG A 133 -12.52 -17.78 17.81
N GLN A 134 -13.17 -18.79 17.26
CA GLN A 134 -14.47 -19.24 17.76
C GLN A 134 -14.40 -19.72 19.21
N LEU A 135 -13.35 -20.46 19.57
CA LEU A 135 -13.11 -20.89 20.96
C LEU A 135 -12.80 -19.71 21.88
N LEU A 136 -11.92 -18.80 21.44
CA LEU A 136 -11.56 -17.60 22.21
C LEU A 136 -12.76 -16.68 22.43
N GLN A 137 -13.65 -16.55 21.45
CA GLN A 137 -14.89 -15.80 21.59
C GLN A 137 -15.80 -16.44 22.64
N GLY A 138 -15.93 -17.78 22.65
CA GLY A 138 -16.63 -18.49 23.72
C GLY A 138 -16.02 -18.21 25.10
N HIS A 139 -14.68 -18.18 25.22
CA HIS A 139 -14.01 -17.82 26.46
C HIS A 139 -14.30 -16.37 26.89
N ALA A 140 -14.35 -15.44 25.93
CA ALA A 140 -14.65 -14.03 26.23
C ALA A 140 -16.10 -13.83 26.69
N GLU A 141 -17.07 -14.53 26.07
CA GLU A 141 -18.50 -14.42 26.36
C GLU A 141 -18.86 -15.13 27.70
N ASP A 142 -18.35 -16.35 27.93
CA ASP A 142 -18.66 -17.16 29.10
C ASP A 142 -17.78 -16.83 30.32
N GLY A 143 -16.74 -15.99 30.14
CA GLY A 143 -15.74 -15.72 31.18
C GLY A 143 -14.88 -16.94 31.53
N ARG A 144 -14.82 -17.95 30.66
CA ARG A 144 -14.07 -19.20 30.85
C ARG A 144 -12.58 -19.05 30.48
N GLY A 145 -11.82 -20.11 30.73
CA GLY A 145 -10.39 -20.17 30.47
C GLY A 145 -9.54 -19.54 31.59
N THR A 146 -8.33 -20.03 31.70
CA THR A 146 -7.35 -19.67 32.75
C THR A 146 -6.50 -18.45 32.36
N TRP A 147 -6.98 -17.65 31.39
CA TRP A 147 -6.27 -16.47 30.87
C TRP A 147 -6.02 -15.44 31.97
N PRO A 148 -4.82 -14.84 32.02
CA PRO A 148 -4.54 -13.70 32.91
C PRO A 148 -5.59 -12.59 32.72
N GLU A 149 -6.04 -12.00 33.83
CA GLU A 149 -7.13 -11.00 33.84
C GLU A 149 -6.87 -9.82 32.88
N GLN A 150 -5.60 -9.39 32.81
CA GLN A 150 -5.15 -8.28 31.94
C GLN A 150 -5.30 -8.60 30.43
N LEU A 151 -5.30 -9.87 30.05
CA LEU A 151 -5.40 -10.31 28.65
C LEU A 151 -6.83 -10.67 28.22
N ARG A 152 -7.79 -10.78 29.16
CA ARG A 152 -9.17 -11.12 28.85
C ARG A 152 -9.82 -10.19 27.80
N PRO A 153 -9.61 -8.86 27.82
CA PRO A 153 -10.14 -7.97 26.78
C PRO A 153 -9.56 -8.22 25.39
N ALA A 154 -8.39 -8.83 25.29
CA ALA A 154 -7.73 -9.12 24.02
C ALA A 154 -8.20 -10.41 23.34
N LEU A 155 -8.94 -11.28 24.03
CA LEU A 155 -9.38 -12.60 23.52
C LEU A 155 -10.22 -12.49 22.23
N SER A 156 -11.00 -11.43 22.07
CA SER A 156 -11.79 -11.16 20.88
C SER A 156 -11.02 -10.52 19.73
N MET A 157 -9.75 -10.15 19.97
CA MET A 157 -8.92 -9.48 18.94
C MET A 157 -8.29 -10.51 17.99
N VAL A 158 -8.34 -10.24 16.69
CA VAL A 158 -7.74 -11.08 15.65
C VAL A 158 -6.24 -11.30 15.88
N GLY A 159 -5.52 -10.26 16.30
CA GLY A 159 -4.10 -10.33 16.61
C GLY A 159 -3.75 -11.30 17.75
N PHE A 160 -4.62 -11.43 18.77
CA PHE A 160 -4.43 -12.38 19.86
C PHE A 160 -4.53 -13.83 19.35
N ALA A 161 -5.57 -14.14 18.59
CA ALA A 161 -5.77 -15.47 18.02
C ALA A 161 -4.59 -15.90 17.14
N ARG A 162 -4.07 -14.99 16.32
CA ARG A 162 -2.89 -15.24 15.47
C ARG A 162 -1.65 -15.55 16.29
N GLN A 163 -1.34 -14.72 17.29
CA GLN A 163 -0.18 -14.96 18.16
C GLN A 163 -0.31 -16.25 18.95
N LEU A 164 -1.51 -16.58 19.43
CA LEU A 164 -1.78 -17.86 20.07
C LEU A 164 -1.54 -19.02 19.12
N ARG A 165 -2.09 -18.99 17.90
CA ARG A 165 -1.83 -20.02 16.89
C ARG A 165 -0.35 -20.23 16.66
N ASP A 166 0.40 -19.14 16.43
CA ASP A 166 1.84 -19.21 16.15
C ASP A 166 2.60 -19.80 17.36
N PHE A 167 2.24 -19.44 18.58
CA PHE A 167 2.79 -20.02 19.80
C PHE A 167 2.49 -21.54 19.90
N LEU A 168 1.25 -21.95 19.69
CA LEU A 168 0.84 -23.35 19.71
C LEU A 168 1.56 -24.18 18.64
N LEU A 169 1.74 -23.63 17.43
CA LEU A 169 2.51 -24.28 16.37
C LEU A 169 3.95 -24.51 16.81
N ARG A 170 4.62 -23.53 17.45
CA ARG A 170 5.98 -23.69 17.96
C ARG A 170 6.08 -24.75 19.04
N ALA A 171 5.09 -24.84 19.91
CA ALA A 171 5.02 -25.88 20.94
C ALA A 171 4.85 -27.27 20.32
N VAL A 172 3.90 -27.45 19.38
CA VAL A 172 3.64 -28.73 18.70
C VAL A 172 4.84 -29.19 17.86
N GLU A 173 5.55 -28.26 17.16
CA GLU A 173 6.78 -28.56 16.42
C GLU A 173 7.90 -29.08 17.31
N ARG A 174 7.88 -28.76 18.60
CA ARG A 174 8.80 -29.26 19.64
C ARG A 174 8.24 -30.43 20.41
N GLN A 175 7.13 -30.99 19.94
CA GLN A 175 6.43 -32.13 20.54
C GLN A 175 5.95 -31.88 21.99
N LEU A 176 5.78 -30.61 22.39
CA LEU A 176 5.23 -30.29 23.71
C LEU A 176 3.75 -30.65 23.75
N THR A 177 3.38 -31.29 24.84
CA THR A 177 1.97 -31.62 25.16
C THR A 177 1.31 -30.47 25.91
N PRO A 178 -0.03 -30.42 26.03
CA PRO A 178 -0.74 -29.49 26.93
C PRO A 178 -0.20 -29.49 28.35
N ASP A 179 0.13 -30.65 28.90
CA ASP A 179 0.70 -30.81 30.23
C ASP A 179 2.11 -30.23 30.36
N ASP A 180 2.95 -30.38 29.32
CA ASP A 180 4.27 -29.76 29.26
C ASP A 180 4.18 -28.25 29.31
N LEU A 181 3.26 -27.66 28.51
CA LEU A 181 3.04 -26.20 28.53
C LEU A 181 2.56 -25.69 29.88
N ARG A 182 1.67 -26.43 30.56
CA ARG A 182 1.23 -26.12 31.90
C ARG A 182 2.41 -26.15 32.91
N ALA A 183 3.20 -27.20 32.83
CA ALA A 183 4.36 -27.41 33.70
C ALA A 183 5.42 -26.31 33.50
N LEU A 184 5.77 -26.00 32.26
CA LEU A 184 6.72 -24.93 31.91
C LEU A 184 6.18 -23.55 32.33
N GLY A 185 4.90 -23.28 32.11
CA GLY A 185 4.27 -22.03 32.56
C GLY A 185 4.31 -21.83 34.05
N GLN A 186 4.13 -22.91 34.83
CA GLN A 186 4.24 -22.88 36.29
C GLN A 186 5.70 -22.75 36.75
N ALA A 187 6.60 -23.55 36.19
CA ALA A 187 8.02 -23.57 36.56
C ALA A 187 8.70 -22.21 36.32
N HIS A 188 8.38 -21.52 35.23
CA HIS A 188 9.02 -20.27 34.84
C HIS A 188 8.16 -19.01 35.07
N ASN A 189 7.08 -19.13 35.88
CA ASN A 189 6.16 -18.04 36.18
C ASN A 189 5.64 -17.30 34.91
N ARG A 190 5.19 -18.10 33.94
CA ARG A 190 4.58 -17.64 32.70
C ARG A 190 3.12 -18.12 32.64
N PRO A 191 2.17 -17.45 33.30
CA PRO A 191 0.77 -17.93 33.38
C PRO A 191 0.08 -18.01 32.01
N ILE A 192 0.54 -17.21 31.05
CA ILE A 192 0.04 -17.26 29.67
C ILE A 192 0.38 -18.59 28.98
N TRP A 193 1.51 -19.23 29.28
CA TRP A 193 1.87 -20.53 28.75
C TRP A 193 0.98 -21.63 29.34
N SER A 194 0.68 -21.56 30.65
CA SER A 194 -0.25 -22.50 31.27
C SER A 194 -1.64 -22.38 30.67
N ALA A 195 -2.13 -21.14 30.47
CA ALA A 195 -3.42 -20.89 29.83
C ALA A 195 -3.44 -21.37 28.35
N ALA A 196 -2.34 -21.19 27.62
CA ALA A 196 -2.21 -21.73 26.27
C ALA A 196 -2.19 -23.26 26.25
N GLY A 197 -1.64 -23.92 27.30
CA GLY A 197 -1.71 -25.37 27.48
C GLY A 197 -3.15 -25.87 27.70
N ASP A 198 -3.93 -25.18 28.55
CA ASP A 198 -5.34 -25.48 28.74
C ASP A 198 -6.15 -25.30 27.45
N PHE A 199 -5.88 -24.21 26.74
CA PHE A 199 -6.52 -23.96 25.46
C PHE A 199 -6.15 -25.01 24.39
N LEU A 200 -4.90 -25.46 24.33
CA LEU A 200 -4.46 -26.50 23.38
C LEU A 200 -5.20 -27.81 23.64
N ASP A 201 -5.40 -28.17 24.89
CA ASP A 201 -6.14 -29.38 25.28
C ASP A 201 -7.60 -29.27 24.81
N GLU A 202 -8.27 -28.15 25.10
CA GLU A 202 -9.65 -27.89 24.66
C GLU A 202 -9.76 -27.89 23.13
N TYR A 203 -8.84 -27.22 22.44
CA TYR A 203 -8.79 -27.19 20.96
C TYR A 203 -8.67 -28.61 20.40
N GLN A 204 -7.76 -29.43 20.93
CA GLN A 204 -7.59 -30.83 20.51
C GLN A 204 -8.85 -31.68 20.76
N GLN A 205 -9.52 -31.48 21.88
CA GLN A 205 -10.78 -32.17 22.20
C GLN A 205 -11.89 -31.78 21.23
N VAL A 206 -12.06 -30.49 20.95
CA VAL A 206 -13.07 -30.01 20.00
C VAL A 206 -12.80 -30.50 18.57
N MET A 207 -11.54 -30.49 18.13
CA MET A 207 -11.18 -31.01 16.81
C MET A 207 -11.40 -32.52 16.69
N ALA A 208 -11.28 -33.26 17.79
CA ALA A 208 -11.53 -34.71 17.85
C ALA A 208 -13.04 -35.08 17.75
N LEU A 209 -13.95 -34.14 17.97
CA LEU A 209 -15.40 -34.38 17.83
C LEU A 209 -15.85 -34.44 16.36
N ASN A 210 -15.02 -34.00 15.43
CA ASN A 210 -15.36 -34.04 14.00
C ASN A 210 -15.27 -35.47 13.45
N PRO A 211 -16.16 -35.88 12.50
CA PRO A 211 -16.14 -37.20 11.89
C PRO A 211 -14.84 -37.54 11.15
N ALA A 212 -14.23 -36.55 10.52
CA ALA A 212 -12.91 -36.66 9.90
C ALA A 212 -11.84 -36.18 10.89
N ARG A 213 -10.70 -36.82 10.88
CA ARG A 213 -9.55 -36.38 11.68
C ARG A 213 -8.90 -35.17 11.05
N PHE A 214 -9.17 -33.99 11.64
CA PHE A 214 -8.53 -32.76 11.23
C PHE A 214 -7.13 -32.64 11.86
N VAL A 215 -6.13 -32.31 11.05
CA VAL A 215 -4.74 -32.12 11.51
C VAL A 215 -4.12 -30.93 10.78
N SER A 216 -3.41 -30.08 11.50
CA SER A 216 -2.53 -29.07 10.91
C SER A 216 -1.23 -29.69 10.39
N ALA A 217 -0.45 -28.96 9.62
CA ALA A 217 0.82 -29.43 9.08
C ALA A 217 1.80 -29.88 10.20
N SER A 218 1.91 -29.14 11.29
CA SER A 218 2.79 -29.45 12.42
C SER A 218 2.27 -30.63 13.24
N GLU A 219 0.95 -30.74 13.49
CA GLU A 219 0.33 -31.87 14.16
C GLU A 219 0.45 -33.16 13.36
N LEU A 220 0.49 -33.06 12.04
CA LEU A 220 0.66 -34.20 11.15
C LEU A 220 1.97 -34.93 11.41
N VAL A 221 3.10 -34.19 11.42
CA VAL A 221 4.42 -34.75 11.67
C VAL A 221 4.53 -35.32 13.09
N SER A 222 4.06 -34.57 14.09
CA SER A 222 4.02 -34.99 15.49
C SER A 222 3.17 -36.26 15.70
N SER A 223 2.09 -36.42 14.94
CA SER A 223 1.23 -37.62 14.98
C SER A 223 1.93 -38.85 14.42
N VAL A 224 2.77 -38.67 13.40
CA VAL A 224 3.57 -39.80 12.82
C VAL A 224 4.63 -40.24 13.82
N LEU A 225 5.28 -39.30 14.52
CA LEU A 225 6.35 -39.55 15.48
C LEU A 225 5.90 -40.37 16.72
N ARG A 226 4.60 -40.30 17.06
CA ARG A 226 4.02 -41.08 18.17
C ARG A 226 3.92 -42.61 17.87
N GLY A 227 4.12 -43.02 16.61
CA GLY A 227 4.09 -44.41 16.24
C GLY A 227 5.43 -44.91 15.72
N GLU A 228 5.53 -46.24 15.50
CA GLU A 228 6.70 -46.83 14.88
C GLU A 228 6.81 -46.43 13.39
N ILE A 229 8.03 -46.19 12.90
CA ILE A 229 8.28 -45.83 11.50
C ILE A 229 8.86 -47.06 10.80
N ASP A 230 8.17 -47.54 9.77
CA ASP A 230 8.63 -48.69 8.98
C ASP A 230 9.91 -48.34 8.24
N GLY A 231 10.94 -49.15 8.39
CA GLY A 231 12.24 -49.04 7.71
C GLY A 231 12.22 -49.54 6.27
N ARG A 232 11.17 -49.24 5.51
CA ARG A 232 11.01 -49.76 4.12
C ARG A 232 11.94 -49.14 3.08
N TRP A 233 12.56 -47.98 3.41
CA TRP A 233 13.46 -47.30 2.48
C TRP A 233 14.91 -47.65 2.81
N HIS A 234 15.60 -48.29 1.84
CA HIS A 234 17.01 -48.58 1.97
C HIS A 234 17.91 -47.37 1.68
N THR A 235 17.39 -46.37 0.91
CA THR A 235 18.10 -45.14 0.60
C THR A 235 17.22 -43.94 0.93
N VAL A 236 17.73 -43.07 1.79
CA VAL A 236 17.05 -41.82 2.19
C VAL A 236 17.96 -40.65 1.88
N VAL A 237 17.49 -39.74 1.04
CA VAL A 237 18.22 -38.54 0.63
C VAL A 237 17.38 -37.31 1.04
N VAL A 238 18.00 -36.33 1.66
CA VAL A 238 17.32 -35.11 2.17
C VAL A 238 18.00 -33.88 1.62
N ASP A 239 17.26 -33.01 0.99
CA ASP A 239 17.74 -31.73 0.49
C ASP A 239 17.21 -30.54 1.34
N ASP A 240 18.04 -29.51 1.45
CA ASP A 240 17.73 -28.29 2.24
C ASP A 240 17.38 -28.59 3.71
N ALA A 241 18.10 -29.49 4.35
CA ALA A 241 17.81 -29.95 5.72
C ALA A 241 17.90 -28.85 6.79
N GLN A 242 18.57 -27.74 6.54
CA GLN A 242 18.64 -26.58 7.41
C GLN A 242 17.27 -25.86 7.59
N HIS A 243 16.28 -26.17 6.77
CA HIS A 243 14.93 -25.60 6.83
C HIS A 243 13.91 -26.50 7.53
N LEU A 244 14.34 -27.64 8.08
CA LEU A 244 13.44 -28.55 8.78
C LEU A 244 13.05 -28.01 10.15
N ALA A 245 11.77 -28.11 10.51
CA ALA A 245 11.31 -27.91 11.88
C ALA A 245 11.80 -29.06 12.79
N PRO A 246 11.88 -28.88 14.12
CA PRO A 246 12.42 -29.91 15.03
C PRO A 246 11.74 -31.28 14.90
N ALA A 247 10.41 -31.35 14.88
CA ALA A 247 9.69 -32.60 14.66
C ALA A 247 10.00 -33.23 13.28
N ALA A 248 10.14 -32.42 12.23
CA ALA A 248 10.52 -32.91 10.90
C ALA A 248 11.96 -33.46 10.89
N GLY A 249 12.88 -32.80 11.60
CA GLY A 249 14.23 -33.27 11.79
C GLY A 249 14.29 -34.64 12.50
N GLU A 250 13.47 -34.83 13.56
CA GLU A 250 13.36 -36.09 14.26
C GLU A 250 12.75 -37.21 13.37
N LEU A 251 11.76 -36.90 12.55
CA LEU A 251 11.23 -37.84 11.57
C LEU A 251 12.31 -38.27 10.60
N VAL A 252 13.07 -37.33 10.05
CA VAL A 252 14.18 -37.60 9.14
C VAL A 252 15.28 -38.42 9.83
N ARG A 253 15.63 -38.10 11.07
CA ARG A 253 16.61 -38.84 11.89
C ARG A 253 16.26 -40.33 11.97
N ARG A 254 15.00 -40.64 12.33
CA ARG A 254 14.53 -42.06 12.40
C ARG A 254 14.55 -42.76 11.05
N LEU A 255 14.22 -42.06 9.97
CA LEU A 255 14.28 -42.64 8.61
C LEU A 255 15.70 -42.94 8.18
N VAL A 256 16.64 -42.02 8.42
CA VAL A 256 18.06 -42.18 8.08
C VAL A 256 18.71 -43.27 8.91
N GLU A 257 18.36 -43.37 10.18
CA GLU A 257 18.87 -44.40 11.10
C GLU A 257 18.58 -45.84 10.62
N HIS A 258 17.43 -46.04 9.95
CA HIS A 258 17.03 -47.35 9.43
C HIS A 258 17.49 -47.60 7.98
N ALA A 259 18.03 -46.59 7.28
CA ALA A 259 18.44 -46.69 5.91
C ALA A 259 19.85 -47.29 5.78
N SER A 260 20.07 -48.11 4.73
CA SER A 260 21.42 -48.59 4.39
C SER A 260 22.31 -47.45 3.86
N LEU A 261 21.70 -46.45 3.21
CA LEU A 261 22.32 -45.23 2.74
C LEU A 261 21.47 -44.05 3.13
N GLY A 262 21.97 -43.20 4.02
CA GLY A 262 21.36 -41.91 4.41
C GLY A 262 22.24 -40.77 3.94
N VAL A 263 21.72 -39.82 3.13
CA VAL A 263 22.49 -38.65 2.68
C VAL A 263 21.68 -37.37 2.94
N VAL A 264 22.20 -36.55 3.82
CA VAL A 264 21.51 -35.31 4.26
C VAL A 264 22.32 -34.12 3.78
N GLY A 265 21.73 -33.34 2.87
CA GLY A 265 22.32 -32.14 2.28
C GLY A 265 21.74 -30.85 2.78
N GLY A 266 22.58 -29.83 2.86
CA GLY A 266 22.16 -28.51 3.26
C GLY A 266 23.29 -27.49 3.36
N ASP A 267 22.89 -26.25 3.77
CA ASP A 267 23.78 -25.12 3.99
C ASP A 267 23.29 -24.28 5.18
N LEU A 268 24.08 -24.24 6.26
CA LEU A 268 23.74 -23.44 7.45
C LEU A 268 23.70 -21.93 7.15
N GLY A 269 24.49 -21.47 6.18
CA GLY A 269 24.48 -20.09 5.69
C GLY A 269 23.17 -19.67 5.03
N GLN A 270 22.33 -20.65 4.63
CA GLN A 270 20.99 -20.40 4.05
C GLN A 270 19.84 -20.65 5.04
N SER A 271 20.11 -20.78 6.35
CA SER A 271 19.05 -20.97 7.37
C SER A 271 18.37 -19.62 7.66
N VAL A 272 17.21 -19.39 7.01
CA VAL A 272 16.48 -18.12 7.02
C VAL A 272 14.96 -18.26 7.32
N PHE A 273 14.49 -19.44 7.72
CA PHE A 273 13.09 -19.70 8.02
C PHE A 273 12.80 -19.92 9.52
N HIS A 274 13.60 -19.32 10.41
CA HIS A 274 13.37 -19.39 11.85
C HIS A 274 11.97 -18.92 12.24
N PHE A 275 11.50 -17.85 11.62
CA PHE A 275 10.16 -17.32 11.84
C PHE A 275 9.03 -18.30 11.48
N ARG A 276 9.29 -19.30 10.65
CA ARG A 276 8.38 -20.42 10.31
C ARG A 276 8.63 -21.68 11.12
N GLY A 277 9.50 -21.64 12.15
CA GLY A 277 9.80 -22.76 13.04
C GLY A 277 10.90 -23.69 12.54
N ALA A 278 11.58 -23.37 11.45
CA ALA A 278 12.76 -24.12 11.03
C ALA A 278 13.87 -23.98 12.07
N SER A 279 14.61 -25.09 12.27
CA SER A 279 15.77 -25.10 13.17
C SER A 279 16.94 -25.79 12.46
N PRO A 280 18.10 -25.15 12.36
CA PRO A 280 19.29 -25.75 11.73
C PRO A 280 19.93 -26.87 12.56
N ARG A 281 19.47 -27.08 13.80
CA ARG A 281 20.09 -27.99 14.77
C ARG A 281 20.18 -29.42 14.25
N PHE A 282 19.11 -29.93 13.64
CA PHE A 282 19.15 -31.27 13.07
C PHE A 282 20.28 -31.38 12.04
N PHE A 283 20.35 -30.43 11.09
CA PHE A 283 21.39 -30.45 10.07
C PHE A 283 22.80 -30.22 10.63
N ALA A 284 22.92 -29.46 11.72
CA ALA A 284 24.22 -29.19 12.33
C ALA A 284 24.96 -30.47 12.77
N ASN A 285 24.26 -31.44 13.36
CA ASN A 285 24.83 -32.67 13.92
C ASN A 285 24.06 -33.95 13.55
N LEU A 286 23.17 -33.92 12.59
CA LEU A 286 22.25 -34.98 12.15
C LEU A 286 21.50 -35.67 13.31
N GLY A 287 21.12 -34.86 14.33
CA GLY A 287 20.40 -35.39 15.50
C GLY A 287 21.23 -36.40 16.32
N GLY A 288 22.54 -36.33 16.28
CA GLY A 288 23.45 -37.19 17.00
C GLY A 288 23.75 -38.53 16.31
N LEU A 289 23.31 -38.72 15.07
CA LEU A 289 23.68 -39.88 14.28
C LEU A 289 25.18 -39.88 13.93
N ASP A 290 25.82 -41.05 13.98
CA ASP A 290 27.20 -41.21 13.47
C ASP A 290 27.21 -41.04 11.96
N HIS A 291 28.04 -40.11 11.44
CA HIS A 291 28.03 -39.75 10.04
C HIS A 291 29.39 -39.24 9.53
N GLU A 292 29.61 -39.42 8.24
CA GLU A 292 30.75 -38.87 7.52
C GLU A 292 30.32 -37.54 6.86
N VAL A 293 31.28 -36.63 6.63
CA VAL A 293 31.02 -35.31 6.09
C VAL A 293 31.64 -35.15 4.71
N ILE A 294 30.87 -34.72 3.74
CA ILE A 294 31.34 -34.30 2.42
C ILE A 294 31.12 -32.77 2.33
N ASP A 295 32.21 -32.04 2.21
CA ASP A 295 32.16 -30.60 1.96
C ASP A 295 32.44 -30.31 0.49
N LEU A 296 31.46 -29.73 -0.21
CA LEU A 296 31.58 -29.34 -1.61
C LEU A 296 32.23 -27.97 -1.79
N GLY A 297 32.51 -27.27 -0.68
CA GLY A 297 33.20 -25.99 -0.64
C GLY A 297 32.41 -24.80 -1.13
N ALA A 298 33.11 -23.81 -1.67
CA ALA A 298 32.57 -22.53 -2.11
C ALA A 298 31.67 -22.65 -3.35
N SER A 299 30.90 -21.60 -3.59
CA SER A 299 30.05 -21.44 -4.77
C SER A 299 30.85 -21.59 -6.08
N ARG A 300 30.30 -22.34 -7.02
CA ARG A 300 30.82 -22.44 -8.41
C ARG A 300 30.32 -21.28 -9.28
N ARG A 301 29.48 -20.41 -8.76
CA ARG A 301 28.99 -19.22 -9.44
C ARG A 301 29.94 -18.08 -9.18
N ALA A 302 30.24 -17.33 -10.22
CA ALA A 302 31.07 -16.11 -10.13
C ALA A 302 30.35 -14.98 -10.88
N PRO A 303 29.22 -14.47 -10.34
CA PRO A 303 28.52 -13.40 -11.00
C PRO A 303 29.34 -12.10 -10.97
N ILE A 304 29.14 -11.25 -11.97
CA ILE A 304 29.65 -9.89 -12.00
C ILE A 304 28.90 -9.12 -10.92
N ALA A 305 29.59 -8.70 -9.87
CA ALA A 305 29.01 -7.94 -8.77
C ALA A 305 29.02 -6.45 -9.10
N GLN A 306 27.89 -5.78 -8.86
CA GLN A 306 27.71 -4.34 -9.03
C GLN A 306 26.94 -3.78 -7.82
N ALA A 307 27.20 -2.53 -7.48
CA ALA A 307 26.49 -1.83 -6.42
C ALA A 307 26.18 -0.39 -6.87
N ALA A 308 25.03 0.12 -6.46
CA ALA A 308 24.62 1.50 -6.73
C ALA A 308 23.99 2.14 -5.49
N VAL A 309 24.41 3.36 -5.18
CA VAL A 309 23.80 4.20 -4.15
C VAL A 309 23.13 5.38 -4.85
N CYS A 310 21.83 5.49 -4.67
CA CYS A 310 20.96 6.43 -5.37
C CYS A 310 20.62 7.60 -4.46
N ASP A 311 20.52 8.80 -5.01
CA ASP A 311 20.13 10.03 -4.29
C ASP A 311 18.64 10.06 -3.92
N SER A 312 17.85 9.16 -4.49
CA SER A 312 16.40 9.10 -4.29
C SER A 312 15.83 7.73 -4.62
N SER A 313 14.64 7.42 -4.10
CA SER A 313 13.89 6.22 -4.46
C SER A 313 13.56 6.20 -5.96
N ALA A 314 13.34 7.34 -6.60
CA ALA A 314 13.11 7.43 -8.04
C ALA A 314 14.32 7.01 -8.86
N ALA A 315 15.54 7.44 -8.47
CA ALA A 315 16.79 7.02 -9.09
C ALA A 315 17.02 5.51 -8.91
N GLN A 316 16.71 4.97 -7.71
CA GLN A 316 16.79 3.53 -7.45
C GLN A 316 15.86 2.74 -8.38
N HIS A 317 14.59 3.15 -8.48
CA HIS A 317 13.63 2.49 -9.37
C HIS A 317 14.07 2.56 -10.84
N SER A 318 14.66 3.68 -11.25
CA SER A 318 15.15 3.87 -12.62
C SER A 318 16.31 2.93 -12.94
N ILE A 319 17.32 2.81 -12.05
CA ILE A 319 18.45 1.90 -12.31
C ILE A 319 18.05 0.43 -12.25
N VAL A 320 17.10 0.05 -11.38
CA VAL A 320 16.54 -1.30 -11.36
C VAL A 320 15.89 -1.65 -12.70
N ALA A 321 15.06 -0.75 -13.23
CA ALA A 321 14.39 -0.95 -14.50
C ALA A 321 15.36 -0.95 -15.69
N ASP A 322 16.34 -0.03 -15.71
CA ASP A 322 17.34 0.06 -16.76
C ASP A 322 18.24 -1.18 -16.85
N THR A 323 18.68 -1.69 -15.69
CA THR A 323 19.51 -2.90 -15.61
C THR A 323 18.80 -4.10 -16.24
N VAL A 324 17.54 -4.30 -15.89
CA VAL A 324 16.74 -5.40 -16.43
C VAL A 324 16.50 -5.23 -17.93
N ARG A 325 16.17 -4.01 -18.38
CA ARG A 325 15.95 -3.73 -19.81
C ARG A 325 17.20 -3.89 -20.64
N ARG A 326 18.35 -3.42 -20.16
CA ARG A 326 19.62 -3.60 -20.88
C ARG A 326 20.03 -5.06 -20.95
N ALA A 327 19.87 -5.81 -19.86
CA ALA A 327 20.13 -7.25 -19.87
C ALA A 327 19.28 -7.97 -20.94
N HIS A 328 18.02 -7.56 -21.13
CA HIS A 328 17.17 -8.09 -22.16
C HIS A 328 17.51 -7.60 -23.57
N LEU A 329 17.59 -6.28 -23.79
CA LEU A 329 17.70 -5.68 -25.12
C LEU A 329 19.11 -5.76 -25.70
N GLU A 330 20.13 -5.56 -24.86
CA GLU A 330 21.54 -5.59 -25.25
C GLU A 330 22.17 -6.95 -25.00
N GLY A 331 21.82 -7.59 -23.89
CA GLY A 331 22.35 -8.92 -23.49
C GLY A 331 21.61 -10.11 -24.08
N GLY A 332 20.41 -9.92 -24.62
CA GLY A 332 19.58 -11.00 -25.17
C GLY A 332 19.07 -12.00 -24.12
N VAL A 333 19.04 -11.62 -22.85
CA VAL A 333 18.58 -12.46 -21.74
C VAL A 333 17.05 -12.43 -21.70
N ASP A 334 16.42 -13.61 -21.63
CA ASP A 334 14.96 -13.69 -21.45
C ASP A 334 14.56 -13.10 -20.08
N TYR A 335 13.44 -12.38 -20.01
CA TYR A 335 12.93 -11.79 -18.74
C TYR A 335 12.71 -12.85 -17.66
N ARG A 336 12.28 -14.05 -18.01
CA ARG A 336 12.10 -15.18 -17.07
C ARG A 336 13.40 -15.65 -16.42
N GLU A 337 14.56 -15.29 -16.96
CA GLU A 337 15.88 -15.59 -16.41
C GLU A 337 16.40 -14.45 -15.49
N MET A 338 15.57 -13.46 -15.21
CA MET A 338 15.90 -12.32 -14.37
C MET A 338 15.00 -12.25 -13.14
N ALA A 339 15.55 -11.72 -12.04
CA ALA A 339 14.78 -11.44 -10.84
C ALA A 339 15.12 -10.08 -10.24
N VAL A 340 14.11 -9.44 -9.65
CA VAL A 340 14.29 -8.35 -8.71
C VAL A 340 13.85 -8.84 -7.33
N ILE A 341 14.75 -8.73 -6.35
CA ILE A 341 14.57 -9.24 -5.00
C ILE A 341 14.50 -8.06 -4.04
N VAL A 342 13.45 -8.04 -3.21
CA VAL A 342 13.24 -7.04 -2.16
C VAL A 342 13.16 -7.73 -0.78
N ARG A 343 13.35 -6.96 0.30
CA ARG A 343 13.31 -7.53 1.65
C ARG A 343 11.89 -7.89 2.08
N SER A 344 10.92 -7.05 1.79
CA SER A 344 9.53 -7.20 2.27
C SER A 344 8.49 -7.03 1.16
N VAL A 345 7.29 -7.54 1.39
CA VAL A 345 6.15 -7.41 0.48
C VAL A 345 5.77 -5.93 0.27
N GLY A 346 5.93 -5.08 1.29
CA GLY A 346 5.63 -3.65 1.19
C GLY A 346 6.41 -2.91 0.10
N SER A 347 7.63 -3.38 -0.23
CA SER A 347 8.47 -2.79 -1.28
C SER A 347 8.12 -3.30 -2.70
N ILE A 348 7.32 -4.35 -2.83
CA ILE A 348 7.01 -4.97 -4.13
C ILE A 348 6.28 -3.99 -5.05
N GLU A 349 5.27 -3.29 -4.54
CA GLU A 349 4.37 -2.51 -5.39
C GLU A 349 5.06 -1.29 -6.03
N SER A 350 5.96 -0.62 -5.33
CA SER A 350 6.73 0.52 -5.88
C SER A 350 7.68 0.08 -6.99
N VAL A 351 8.44 -0.99 -6.76
CA VAL A 351 9.35 -1.58 -7.75
C VAL A 351 8.58 -2.12 -8.96
N ARG A 352 7.46 -2.79 -8.74
CA ARG A 352 6.60 -3.31 -9.79
C ARG A 352 6.10 -2.20 -10.72
N ARG A 353 5.61 -1.10 -10.16
CA ARG A 353 5.15 0.06 -10.94
C ARG A 353 6.26 0.62 -11.81
N ALA A 354 7.46 0.73 -11.27
CA ALA A 354 8.62 1.21 -12.02
C ALA A 354 8.98 0.29 -13.19
N LEU A 355 9.04 -1.03 -12.97
CA LEU A 355 9.31 -2.02 -14.01
C LEU A 355 8.25 -1.98 -15.12
N LEU A 356 6.97 -1.95 -14.75
CA LEU A 356 5.87 -1.89 -15.72
C LEU A 356 5.86 -0.57 -16.50
N HIS A 357 6.18 0.55 -15.85
CA HIS A 357 6.32 1.85 -16.53
C HIS A 357 7.44 1.81 -17.55
N ALA A 358 8.54 1.16 -17.24
CA ALA A 358 9.64 0.94 -18.17
C ALA A 358 9.32 -0.12 -19.27
N GLY A 359 8.12 -0.70 -19.27
CA GLY A 359 7.72 -1.72 -20.24
C GLY A 359 8.32 -3.10 -19.97
N VAL A 360 8.71 -3.40 -18.73
CA VAL A 360 9.20 -4.71 -18.29
C VAL A 360 8.02 -5.54 -17.80
N PRO A 361 7.75 -6.71 -18.38
CA PRO A 361 6.74 -7.63 -17.87
C PRO A 361 7.20 -8.21 -16.52
N VAL A 362 6.31 -8.20 -15.51
CA VAL A 362 6.61 -8.65 -14.15
C VAL A 362 5.72 -9.81 -13.76
N MET A 363 6.32 -10.86 -13.22
CA MET A 363 5.64 -11.98 -12.59
C MET A 363 5.77 -11.88 -11.07
N LEU A 364 4.64 -11.80 -10.39
CA LEU A 364 4.57 -11.96 -8.94
C LEU A 364 4.26 -13.41 -8.59
N ASN A 365 4.75 -13.86 -7.44
CA ASN A 365 4.31 -15.14 -6.93
C ASN A 365 2.88 -14.99 -6.38
N PRO A 366 1.90 -15.79 -6.83
CA PRO A 366 0.52 -15.70 -6.32
C PRO A 366 0.42 -15.92 -4.81
N THR A 367 1.44 -16.53 -4.20
CA THR A 367 1.49 -16.78 -2.74
C THR A 367 1.93 -15.58 -1.92
N ASP A 368 2.31 -14.46 -2.54
CA ASP A 368 2.85 -13.30 -1.83
C ASP A 368 1.80 -12.23 -1.51
N VAL A 369 0.58 -12.32 -2.06
CA VAL A 369 -0.49 -11.34 -1.84
C VAL A 369 -1.74 -12.02 -1.30
N VAL A 370 -2.26 -11.48 -0.20
CA VAL A 370 -3.51 -11.95 0.41
C VAL A 370 -4.69 -11.65 -0.52
N LEU A 371 -5.59 -12.60 -0.71
CA LEU A 371 -6.69 -12.48 -1.65
C LEU A 371 -7.62 -11.31 -1.29
N SER A 372 -7.92 -11.11 0.00
CA SER A 372 -8.76 -10.01 0.51
C SER A 372 -8.16 -8.62 0.29
N GLU A 373 -6.83 -8.49 0.16
CA GLU A 373 -6.13 -7.22 -0.07
C GLU A 373 -6.10 -6.81 -1.55
N GLN A 374 -6.46 -7.72 -2.46
CA GLN A 374 -6.58 -7.40 -3.88
C GLN A 374 -7.73 -6.42 -4.10
N ARG A 375 -7.45 -5.25 -4.68
CA ARG A 375 -8.41 -4.16 -4.86
C ARG A 375 -9.72 -4.61 -5.52
N ILE A 376 -9.66 -5.47 -6.53
CA ILE A 376 -10.85 -5.97 -7.23
C ILE A 376 -11.65 -6.92 -6.34
N VAL A 377 -10.96 -7.77 -5.57
CA VAL A 377 -11.58 -8.71 -4.62
C VAL A 377 -12.24 -7.95 -3.48
N ALA A 378 -11.54 -6.99 -2.87
CA ALA A 378 -12.09 -6.13 -1.82
C ALA A 378 -13.38 -5.42 -2.29
N ALA A 379 -13.41 -4.91 -3.53
CA ALA A 379 -14.60 -4.28 -4.10
C ALA A 379 -15.76 -5.27 -4.32
N LEU A 380 -15.49 -6.50 -4.76
CA LEU A 380 -16.52 -7.54 -4.90
C LEU A 380 -17.04 -8.00 -3.53
N ILE A 381 -16.17 -8.14 -2.53
CA ILE A 381 -16.56 -8.44 -1.16
C ILE A 381 -17.47 -7.35 -0.58
N LEU A 382 -17.16 -6.07 -0.81
CA LEU A 382 -18.06 -4.97 -0.45
C LEU A 382 -19.41 -5.07 -1.17
N GLY A 383 -19.40 -5.46 -2.45
CA GLY A 383 -20.63 -5.73 -3.22
C GLY A 383 -21.48 -6.85 -2.59
N LEU A 384 -20.85 -7.96 -2.20
CA LEU A 384 -21.53 -9.08 -1.52
C LEU A 384 -22.07 -8.66 -0.14
N ARG A 385 -21.32 -7.93 0.67
CA ARG A 385 -21.77 -7.40 1.95
C ARG A 385 -22.94 -6.43 1.81
N ALA A 386 -22.96 -5.63 0.75
CA ALA A 386 -24.05 -4.71 0.46
C ALA A 386 -25.40 -5.43 0.19
N LEU A 387 -25.37 -6.70 -0.23
CA LEU A 387 -26.59 -7.50 -0.43
C LEU A 387 -27.30 -7.80 0.92
N GLU A 388 -26.55 -7.97 2.00
CA GLU A 388 -27.04 -8.23 3.35
C GLU A 388 -27.31 -6.95 4.16
N GLY A 389 -26.85 -5.80 3.69
CA GLY A 389 -27.20 -4.50 4.21
C GLY A 389 -26.35 -3.98 5.37
N GLU A 390 -25.18 -4.53 5.60
CA GLU A 390 -24.31 -4.25 6.76
C GLU A 390 -23.14 -3.26 6.49
N LEU A 391 -23.22 -2.43 5.45
CA LEU A 391 -22.16 -1.46 5.14
C LEU A 391 -22.32 -0.15 5.93
N SER A 392 -21.22 0.36 6.45
CA SER A 392 -21.09 1.72 6.98
C SER A 392 -21.15 2.77 5.85
N SER A 393 -21.34 4.06 6.20
CA SER A 393 -21.34 5.15 5.20
C SER A 393 -20.00 5.29 4.47
N ALA A 394 -18.89 4.96 5.11
CA ALA A 394 -17.57 4.92 4.47
C ALA A 394 -17.48 3.80 3.44
N GLU A 395 -17.88 2.58 3.79
CA GLU A 395 -17.87 1.43 2.90
C GLU A 395 -18.81 1.60 1.70
N TRP A 396 -19.96 2.27 1.87
CA TRP A 396 -20.81 2.64 0.74
C TRP A 396 -20.12 3.60 -0.24
N ARG A 397 -19.36 4.56 0.29
CA ARG A 397 -18.53 5.45 -0.55
C ARG A 397 -17.44 4.67 -1.28
N ASP A 398 -16.77 3.74 -0.60
CA ASP A 398 -15.72 2.91 -1.18
C ASP A 398 -16.27 1.98 -2.27
N LEU A 399 -17.47 1.42 -2.09
CA LEU A 399 -18.16 0.64 -3.12
C LEU A 399 -18.44 1.47 -4.37
N LEU A 400 -18.93 2.71 -4.19
CA LEU A 400 -19.25 3.63 -5.30
C LEU A 400 -17.99 4.11 -6.03
N LEU A 401 -16.93 4.47 -5.31
CA LEU A 401 -15.65 4.94 -5.85
C LEU A 401 -14.77 3.80 -6.37
N GLY A 402 -15.05 2.58 -5.91
CA GLY A 402 -14.32 1.38 -6.29
C GLY A 402 -14.65 0.88 -7.70
N PRO A 403 -14.00 -0.22 -8.12
CA PRO A 403 -14.21 -0.81 -9.46
C PRO A 403 -15.67 -1.17 -9.75
N VAL A 404 -16.43 -1.60 -8.74
CA VAL A 404 -17.84 -2.01 -8.86
C VAL A 404 -18.73 -0.82 -9.22
N GLY A 405 -18.60 0.30 -8.51
CA GLY A 405 -19.39 1.50 -8.75
C GLY A 405 -18.87 2.37 -9.88
N GLY A 406 -17.54 2.38 -10.08
CA GLY A 406 -16.86 3.10 -11.17
C GLY A 406 -17.05 4.62 -11.17
N THR A 407 -17.38 5.21 -10.03
CA THR A 407 -17.68 6.64 -9.88
C THR A 407 -16.41 7.43 -9.54
N ASP A 408 -16.30 8.63 -10.04
CA ASP A 408 -15.29 9.59 -9.61
C ASP A 408 -15.76 10.42 -8.39
N PRO A 409 -14.84 10.96 -7.57
CA PRO A 409 -15.20 11.73 -6.37
C PRO A 409 -16.07 12.97 -6.64
N VAL A 410 -15.92 13.61 -7.80
CA VAL A 410 -16.70 14.81 -8.16
C VAL A 410 -18.14 14.44 -8.46
N THR A 411 -18.33 13.38 -9.22
CA THR A 411 -19.66 12.88 -9.55
C THR A 411 -20.38 12.35 -8.31
N LEU A 412 -19.68 11.66 -7.40
CA LEU A 412 -20.26 11.23 -6.13
C LEU A 412 -20.71 12.43 -5.27
N ARG A 413 -19.89 13.48 -5.16
CA ARG A 413 -20.29 14.73 -4.45
C ARG A 413 -21.52 15.38 -5.07
N ARG A 414 -21.61 15.37 -6.41
CA ARG A 414 -22.77 15.91 -7.12
C ARG A 414 -24.03 15.07 -6.85
N LEU A 415 -23.90 13.74 -6.90
CA LEU A 415 -24.97 12.81 -6.55
C LEU A 415 -25.50 13.09 -5.13
N LEU A 416 -24.63 13.11 -4.13
CA LEU A 416 -25.02 13.37 -2.75
C LEU A 416 -25.66 14.75 -2.59
N ARG A 417 -25.15 15.78 -3.28
CA ARG A 417 -25.75 17.12 -3.27
C ARG A 417 -27.13 17.14 -3.91
N GLY A 418 -27.31 16.39 -5.01
CA GLY A 418 -28.60 16.23 -5.68
C GLY A 418 -29.63 15.54 -4.79
N LEU A 419 -29.22 14.45 -4.14
CA LEU A 419 -30.06 13.70 -3.19
C LEU A 419 -30.47 14.56 -1.98
N ARG A 420 -29.54 15.36 -1.44
CA ARG A 420 -29.85 16.29 -0.34
C ARG A 420 -30.87 17.37 -0.75
N ARG A 421 -30.86 17.81 -2.02
CA ARG A 421 -31.86 18.75 -2.53
C ARG A 421 -33.21 18.06 -2.76
N TRP A 422 -33.18 16.81 -3.19
CA TRP A 422 -34.38 16.03 -3.41
C TRP A 422 -35.08 15.65 -2.10
N GLN A 423 -34.32 15.33 -1.06
CA GLN A 423 -34.83 14.95 0.28
C GLN A 423 -34.06 15.72 1.38
N PRO A 424 -34.42 16.99 1.66
CA PRO A 424 -33.66 17.84 2.56
C PRO A 424 -33.70 17.40 4.02
N GLU A 425 -34.72 16.61 4.42
CA GLU A 425 -34.96 16.17 5.80
C GLU A 425 -34.07 15.01 6.23
N GLU A 426 -33.44 14.32 5.27
CA GLU A 426 -32.55 13.18 5.51
C GLU A 426 -31.10 13.51 5.12
N ARG A 427 -30.15 12.77 5.72
CA ARG A 427 -28.76 12.83 5.27
C ARG A 427 -28.66 12.20 3.89
N ALA A 428 -27.90 12.82 2.99
CA ALA A 428 -27.77 12.35 1.62
C ALA A 428 -27.23 10.91 1.51
N GLU A 429 -26.37 10.49 2.46
CA GLU A 429 -25.86 9.11 2.53
C GLU A 429 -26.95 8.12 2.94
N ASP A 430 -27.86 8.51 3.83
CA ASP A 430 -28.98 7.65 4.26
C ASP A 430 -30.00 7.51 3.13
N THR A 431 -30.31 8.61 2.45
CA THR A 431 -31.14 8.58 1.21
C THR A 431 -30.50 7.69 0.15
N LEU A 432 -29.20 7.82 -0.09
CA LEU A 432 -28.45 6.98 -1.05
C LEU A 432 -28.56 5.50 -0.68
N ARG A 433 -28.30 5.16 0.57
CA ARG A 433 -28.40 3.81 1.11
C ARG A 433 -29.81 3.26 0.94
N HIS A 434 -30.83 4.04 1.26
CA HIS A 434 -32.23 3.64 1.08
C HIS A 434 -32.54 3.33 -0.39
N LEU A 435 -32.14 4.21 -1.32
CA LEU A 435 -32.35 4.01 -2.75
C LEU A 435 -31.61 2.77 -3.30
N LEU A 436 -30.40 2.49 -2.87
CA LEU A 436 -29.62 1.34 -3.30
C LEU A 436 -30.14 0.01 -2.70
N ARG A 437 -30.77 0.06 -1.53
CA ARG A 437 -31.39 -1.12 -0.88
C ARG A 437 -32.82 -1.40 -1.33
N SER A 438 -33.54 -0.37 -1.77
CA SER A 438 -34.92 -0.51 -2.18
C SER A 438 -35.08 -1.38 -3.44
N THR A 439 -36.09 -2.21 -3.50
CA THR A 439 -36.47 -2.97 -4.70
C THR A 439 -37.45 -2.20 -5.58
N GLN A 440 -37.95 -1.04 -5.11
CA GLN A 440 -38.86 -0.19 -5.89
C GLN A 440 -38.12 0.51 -7.04
N PRO A 441 -38.74 0.82 -8.16
CA PRO A 441 -38.12 1.64 -9.21
C PRO A 441 -37.54 2.93 -8.65
N LEU A 442 -36.45 3.42 -9.23
CA LEU A 442 -35.90 4.70 -8.85
C LEU A 442 -36.94 5.81 -9.08
N PRO A 443 -37.11 6.72 -8.11
CA PRO A 443 -38.04 7.84 -8.26
C PRO A 443 -37.57 8.79 -9.38
N ASP A 444 -38.48 9.64 -9.83
CA ASP A 444 -38.12 10.74 -10.73
C ASP A 444 -37.46 11.86 -9.91
N PHE A 445 -36.18 12.11 -10.16
CA PHE A 445 -35.40 13.15 -9.50
C PHE A 445 -35.47 14.50 -10.23
N GLY A 446 -36.15 14.57 -11.39
CA GLY A 446 -36.28 15.78 -12.19
C GLY A 446 -34.92 16.40 -12.53
N VAL A 447 -34.78 17.71 -12.25
CA VAL A 447 -33.54 18.47 -12.50
C VAL A 447 -32.48 18.34 -11.37
N MET A 448 -32.76 17.56 -10.33
CA MET A 448 -31.88 17.46 -9.14
C MET A 448 -30.65 16.57 -9.42
N LEU A 449 -30.78 15.57 -10.30
CA LEU A 449 -29.71 14.70 -10.74
C LEU A 449 -29.55 14.78 -12.26
N THR A 450 -28.32 14.78 -12.73
CA THR A 450 -28.02 14.69 -14.16
C THR A 450 -28.05 13.24 -14.63
N GLU A 451 -28.06 13.04 -15.96
CA GLU A 451 -28.03 11.71 -16.57
C GLU A 451 -26.84 10.87 -16.09
N ARG A 452 -25.68 11.51 -15.83
CA ARG A 452 -24.47 10.84 -15.36
C ARG A 452 -24.65 10.30 -13.91
N GLU A 453 -25.21 11.09 -13.01
CA GLU A 453 -25.49 10.68 -11.63
C GLU A 453 -26.58 9.60 -11.57
N LEU A 454 -27.60 9.71 -12.41
CA LEU A 454 -28.66 8.70 -12.57
C LEU A 454 -28.09 7.38 -13.12
N SER A 455 -27.21 7.44 -14.11
CA SER A 455 -26.56 6.26 -14.68
C SER A 455 -25.75 5.49 -13.64
N ILE A 456 -24.99 6.20 -12.77
CA ILE A 456 -24.21 5.58 -11.69
C ILE A 456 -25.13 4.93 -10.65
N LEU A 457 -26.13 5.65 -10.21
CA LEU A 457 -27.11 5.13 -9.24
C LEU A 457 -27.82 3.88 -9.79
N GLY A 458 -28.24 3.93 -11.07
CA GLY A 458 -28.85 2.83 -11.77
C GLY A 458 -27.93 1.63 -11.94
N HIS A 459 -26.65 1.89 -12.29
CA HIS A 459 -25.64 0.84 -12.45
C HIS A 459 -25.37 0.07 -11.15
N VAL A 460 -25.05 0.77 -10.07
CA VAL A 460 -24.78 0.11 -8.77
C VAL A 460 -25.99 -0.65 -8.28
N ARG A 461 -27.17 -0.08 -8.45
CA ARG A 461 -28.39 -0.77 -8.11
C ARG A 461 -28.61 -2.03 -8.93
N ALA A 462 -28.40 -2.00 -10.24
CA ALA A 462 -28.51 -3.17 -11.09
C ALA A 462 -27.56 -4.29 -10.68
N VAL A 463 -26.33 -3.94 -10.26
CA VAL A 463 -25.36 -4.90 -9.72
C VAL A 463 -25.88 -5.56 -8.45
N LEU A 464 -26.41 -4.77 -7.52
CA LEU A 464 -26.96 -5.30 -6.27
C LEU A 464 -28.24 -6.12 -6.50
N ASP A 465 -29.12 -5.70 -7.40
CA ASP A 465 -30.34 -6.42 -7.72
C ASP A 465 -30.05 -7.76 -8.40
N ALA A 466 -29.02 -7.84 -9.26
CA ALA A 466 -28.55 -9.10 -9.83
C ALA A 466 -28.10 -10.09 -8.74
N GLY A 467 -27.29 -9.63 -7.77
CA GLY A 467 -26.88 -10.47 -6.64
C GLY A 467 -28.06 -10.91 -5.75
N ARG A 468 -29.03 -10.00 -5.48
CA ARG A 468 -30.23 -10.31 -4.68
C ARG A 468 -31.11 -11.36 -5.34
N GLY A 469 -31.17 -11.37 -6.67
CA GLY A 469 -31.95 -12.37 -7.44
C GLY A 469 -31.48 -13.80 -7.15
N GLU A 470 -30.19 -14.00 -6.93
CA GLU A 470 -29.61 -15.32 -6.68
C GLU A 470 -29.49 -15.69 -5.19
N LEU A 471 -29.64 -14.74 -4.24
CA LEU A 471 -29.46 -15.00 -2.81
C LEU A 471 -30.38 -16.10 -2.24
N ALA A 472 -31.58 -16.25 -2.81
CA ALA A 472 -32.60 -17.17 -2.26
C ALA A 472 -32.47 -18.62 -2.77
N GLN A 473 -31.89 -18.82 -3.94
CA GLN A 473 -31.87 -20.12 -4.62
C GLN A 473 -30.51 -20.50 -5.20
N GLY A 474 -29.61 -19.54 -5.42
CA GLY A 474 -28.30 -19.75 -5.98
C GLY A 474 -27.25 -20.17 -4.94
N SER A 475 -26.19 -20.81 -5.42
CA SER A 475 -24.97 -21.03 -4.65
C SER A 475 -24.23 -19.70 -4.43
N ILE A 476 -23.21 -19.68 -3.57
CA ILE A 476 -22.32 -18.51 -3.41
C ILE A 476 -21.65 -18.14 -4.74
N GLU A 477 -21.27 -19.15 -5.53
CA GLU A 477 -20.71 -18.96 -6.87
C GLU A 477 -21.71 -18.26 -7.80
N ASP A 478 -23.00 -18.63 -7.75
CA ASP A 478 -24.04 -18.01 -8.57
C ASP A 478 -24.26 -16.55 -8.17
N VAL A 479 -24.31 -16.24 -6.87
CA VAL A 479 -24.43 -14.87 -6.35
C VAL A 479 -23.21 -14.03 -6.77
N LEU A 480 -22.00 -14.57 -6.58
CA LEU A 480 -20.76 -13.90 -6.98
C LEU A 480 -20.72 -13.67 -8.50
N TRP A 481 -21.16 -14.66 -9.28
CA TRP A 481 -21.23 -14.55 -10.74
C TRP A 481 -22.24 -13.48 -11.17
N ALA A 482 -23.41 -13.44 -10.58
CA ALA A 482 -24.43 -12.44 -10.89
C ALA A 482 -23.92 -11.01 -10.61
N VAL A 483 -23.28 -10.80 -9.46
CA VAL A 483 -22.64 -9.52 -9.11
C VAL A 483 -21.53 -9.18 -10.12
N TRP A 484 -20.59 -10.09 -10.35
CA TRP A 484 -19.47 -9.89 -11.27
C TRP A 484 -19.92 -9.54 -12.67
N ASN A 485 -20.85 -10.32 -13.22
CA ASN A 485 -21.36 -10.13 -14.59
C ASN A 485 -22.08 -8.79 -14.75
N ALA A 486 -22.87 -8.38 -13.74
CA ALA A 486 -23.61 -7.12 -13.78
C ALA A 486 -22.70 -5.88 -13.72
N THR A 487 -21.47 -5.99 -13.18
CA THR A 487 -20.51 -4.89 -13.17
C THR A 487 -19.99 -4.54 -14.58
N GLY A 488 -20.06 -5.46 -15.55
CA GLY A 488 -19.45 -5.32 -16.87
C GLY A 488 -17.93 -5.22 -16.88
N LEU A 489 -17.28 -5.50 -15.75
CA LEU A 489 -15.81 -5.40 -15.60
C LEU A 489 -15.06 -6.42 -16.45
N ALA A 490 -15.62 -7.61 -16.65
CA ALA A 490 -14.97 -8.70 -17.39
C ALA A 490 -14.47 -8.25 -18.77
N ASN A 491 -15.36 -7.63 -19.56
CA ASN A 491 -15.03 -7.17 -20.91
C ASN A 491 -14.03 -6.00 -20.91
N ARG A 492 -14.13 -5.10 -19.93
CA ARG A 492 -13.20 -3.96 -19.81
C ARG A 492 -11.80 -4.43 -19.45
N LEU A 493 -11.68 -5.33 -18.46
CA LEU A 493 -10.41 -5.91 -18.03
C LEU A 493 -9.80 -6.78 -19.12
N LEU A 494 -10.59 -7.63 -19.80
CA LEU A 494 -10.10 -8.42 -20.94
C LEU A 494 -9.56 -7.53 -22.06
N THR A 495 -10.27 -6.47 -22.40
CA THR A 495 -9.83 -5.53 -23.44
C THR A 495 -8.54 -4.81 -23.03
N ALA A 496 -8.42 -4.43 -21.76
CA ALA A 496 -7.20 -3.81 -21.21
C ALA A 496 -6.03 -4.80 -21.19
N ALA A 497 -6.26 -6.03 -20.73
CA ALA A 497 -5.26 -7.10 -20.73
C ALA A 497 -4.69 -7.37 -22.13
N LEU A 498 -5.55 -7.47 -23.13
CA LEU A 498 -5.15 -7.69 -24.53
C LEU A 498 -4.38 -6.51 -25.16
N ARG A 499 -4.56 -5.29 -24.65
CA ARG A 499 -3.77 -4.12 -25.10
C ARG A 499 -2.33 -4.15 -24.58
N GLY A 500 -2.07 -4.90 -23.50
CA GLY A 500 -0.76 -4.99 -22.89
C GLY A 500 -0.33 -3.72 -22.14
N GLY A 501 0.97 -3.61 -21.86
CA GLY A 501 1.54 -2.52 -21.07
C GLY A 501 1.19 -2.62 -19.59
N ALA A 502 1.47 -1.55 -18.80
CA ALA A 502 1.23 -1.53 -17.36
C ALA A 502 -0.26 -1.73 -17.00
N THR A 503 -1.14 -1.07 -17.73
CA THR A 503 -2.60 -1.19 -17.54
C THR A 503 -3.10 -2.60 -17.89
N GLY A 504 -2.58 -3.20 -18.95
CA GLY A 504 -2.91 -4.57 -19.32
C GLY A 504 -2.44 -5.60 -18.30
N SER A 505 -1.22 -5.46 -17.81
CA SER A 505 -0.67 -6.31 -16.75
C SER A 505 -1.44 -6.19 -15.43
N GLN A 506 -1.99 -5.00 -15.10
CA GLN A 506 -2.88 -4.85 -13.95
C GLN A 506 -4.21 -5.54 -14.20
N ALA A 507 -4.80 -5.38 -15.38
CA ALA A 507 -6.05 -6.00 -15.74
C ALA A 507 -5.96 -7.54 -15.75
N ASP A 508 -4.85 -8.10 -16.18
CA ASP A 508 -4.57 -9.55 -16.11
C ASP A 508 -4.61 -10.06 -14.67
N ARG A 509 -3.96 -9.33 -13.76
CA ARG A 509 -3.97 -9.71 -12.33
C ARG A 509 -5.33 -9.56 -11.69
N ASP A 510 -6.06 -8.50 -12.04
CA ASP A 510 -7.42 -8.32 -11.54
C ASP A 510 -8.31 -9.50 -11.98
N LEU A 511 -8.14 -10.00 -13.21
CA LEU A 511 -8.81 -11.20 -13.69
C LEU A 511 -8.35 -12.47 -12.95
N ASP A 512 -7.04 -12.64 -12.73
CA ASP A 512 -6.50 -13.76 -11.95
C ASP A 512 -7.03 -13.75 -10.51
N ALA A 513 -7.10 -12.58 -9.87
CA ALA A 513 -7.64 -12.42 -8.52
C ALA A 513 -9.13 -12.76 -8.44
N VAL A 514 -9.90 -12.38 -9.46
CA VAL A 514 -11.32 -12.76 -9.56
C VAL A 514 -11.46 -14.26 -9.72
N MET A 515 -10.65 -14.90 -10.58
CA MET A 515 -10.66 -16.36 -10.73
C MET A 515 -10.32 -17.07 -9.42
N ALA A 516 -9.32 -16.56 -8.66
CA ALA A 516 -8.99 -17.08 -7.35
C ALA A 516 -10.13 -16.94 -6.33
N LEU A 517 -10.91 -15.84 -6.41
CA LEU A 517 -12.08 -15.65 -5.58
C LEU A 517 -13.20 -16.67 -5.91
N PHE A 518 -13.40 -16.98 -7.19
CA PHE A 518 -14.32 -18.04 -7.61
C PHE A 518 -13.86 -19.43 -7.15
N ASP A 519 -12.57 -19.76 -7.31
CA ASP A 519 -12.00 -21.01 -6.81
C ASP A 519 -12.21 -21.12 -5.26
N ALA A 520 -12.01 -20.01 -4.53
CA ALA A 520 -12.27 -19.97 -3.08
C ALA A 520 -13.74 -20.14 -2.72
N ALA A 521 -14.66 -19.61 -3.53
CA ALA A 521 -16.10 -19.79 -3.34
C ALA A 521 -16.52 -21.25 -3.55
N GLY A 522 -16.04 -21.89 -4.62
CA GLY A 522 -16.27 -23.32 -4.86
C GLY A 522 -15.71 -24.21 -3.74
N ASP A 523 -14.46 -23.97 -3.36
CA ASP A 523 -13.83 -24.67 -2.22
C ASP A 523 -14.61 -24.49 -0.91
N TYR A 524 -15.17 -23.29 -0.66
CA TYR A 524 -15.96 -23.01 0.53
C TYR A 524 -17.29 -23.77 0.51
N VAL A 525 -17.96 -23.84 -0.64
CA VAL A 525 -19.21 -24.59 -0.82
C VAL A 525 -18.99 -26.10 -0.65
N GLU A 526 -17.94 -26.66 -1.28
CA GLU A 526 -17.61 -28.07 -1.19
C GLU A 526 -17.23 -28.53 0.22
N ARG A 527 -16.67 -27.64 1.04
CA ARG A 527 -16.17 -27.97 2.38
C ARG A 527 -17.22 -27.90 3.49
N ARG A 528 -18.31 -27.20 3.30
CA ARG A 528 -19.37 -27.05 4.32
C ARG A 528 -20.59 -27.96 4.06
N VAL A 529 -20.73 -29.01 4.84
CA VAL A 529 -21.92 -29.85 4.90
C VAL A 529 -22.88 -29.19 5.89
N GLY A 530 -23.83 -28.37 5.44
CA GLY A 530 -24.84 -27.80 6.35
C GLY A 530 -25.23 -26.34 6.14
N GLY A 531 -25.15 -25.82 4.92
CA GLY A 531 -25.61 -24.47 4.55
C GLY A 531 -24.50 -23.44 4.49
N SER A 532 -24.05 -23.18 3.28
CA SER A 532 -23.16 -22.08 2.94
C SER A 532 -23.99 -20.82 2.72
N ASN A 533 -23.63 -19.69 3.36
CA ASN A 533 -24.25 -18.39 3.13
C ASN A 533 -23.19 -17.35 2.74
N VAL A 534 -23.62 -16.26 2.13
CA VAL A 534 -22.75 -15.19 1.63
C VAL A 534 -21.97 -14.55 2.79
N ALA A 535 -22.62 -14.28 3.94
CA ALA A 535 -21.95 -13.70 5.10
C ALA A 535 -20.78 -14.56 5.61
N GLY A 536 -21.01 -15.88 5.71
CA GLY A 536 -19.96 -16.82 6.14
C GLY A 536 -18.81 -16.91 5.14
N PHE A 537 -19.08 -16.81 3.84
CA PHE A 537 -18.04 -16.75 2.80
C PHE A 537 -17.25 -15.45 2.87
N VAL A 538 -17.92 -14.32 3.00
CA VAL A 538 -17.27 -13.02 3.14
C VAL A 538 -16.38 -12.98 4.38
N ALA A 539 -16.88 -13.47 5.52
CA ALA A 539 -16.09 -13.60 6.73
C ALA A 539 -14.86 -14.51 6.49
N HIS A 540 -15.07 -15.67 5.83
CA HIS A 540 -13.97 -16.58 5.48
C HIS A 540 -12.88 -15.91 4.64
N ILE A 541 -13.24 -15.14 3.61
CA ILE A 541 -12.25 -14.41 2.79
C ILE A 541 -11.60 -13.26 3.56
N ALA A 542 -12.36 -12.50 4.33
CA ALA A 542 -11.83 -11.42 5.16
C ALA A 542 -10.86 -11.92 6.25
N GLU A 543 -11.06 -13.15 6.71
CA GLU A 543 -10.26 -13.83 7.70
C GLU A 543 -8.98 -14.47 7.12
N GLN A 544 -8.88 -14.57 5.79
CA GLN A 544 -7.68 -15.07 5.11
C GLN A 544 -6.58 -14.00 5.14
N GLU A 545 -5.70 -14.09 6.11
CA GLU A 545 -4.53 -13.23 6.22
C GLU A 545 -3.25 -13.87 5.65
N LEU A 546 -3.32 -15.14 5.28
CA LEU A 546 -2.24 -15.85 4.62
C LEU A 546 -2.59 -16.06 3.15
N PRO A 547 -1.63 -15.89 2.24
CA PRO A 547 -1.86 -16.18 0.84
C PRO A 547 -2.31 -17.63 0.68
N THR A 548 -3.50 -17.83 0.17
CA THR A 548 -3.98 -19.16 -0.22
C THR A 548 -3.17 -19.59 -1.43
N GLY A 549 -2.52 -20.74 -1.36
CA GLY A 549 -1.80 -21.31 -2.49
C GLY A 549 -2.77 -21.57 -3.64
N VAL A 550 -2.94 -20.56 -4.48
CA VAL A 550 -3.69 -20.71 -5.75
C VAL A 550 -3.01 -21.82 -6.53
N ARG A 551 -3.77 -22.82 -6.94
CA ARG A 551 -3.25 -23.85 -7.85
C ARG A 551 -2.86 -23.15 -9.15
N ASP A 552 -1.56 -22.97 -9.36
CA ASP A 552 -1.06 -22.46 -10.63
C ASP A 552 -1.42 -23.48 -11.72
N ARG A 553 -2.51 -23.22 -12.43
CA ARG A 553 -2.96 -24.02 -13.57
C ARG A 553 -2.24 -23.63 -14.85
N ARG A 554 -1.31 -22.66 -14.80
CA ARG A 554 -0.57 -22.19 -15.96
C ARG A 554 0.42 -23.26 -16.40
N THR A 555 0.24 -23.80 -17.58
CA THR A 555 1.14 -24.78 -18.22
C THR A 555 2.35 -24.11 -18.87
N ALA A 556 2.35 -22.79 -19.05
CA ALA A 556 3.43 -22.01 -19.65
C ALA A 556 3.91 -20.91 -18.70
N THR A 557 5.21 -20.87 -18.44
CA THR A 557 5.83 -19.76 -17.70
C THR A 557 5.93 -18.56 -18.64
N PRO A 558 5.29 -17.42 -18.33
CA PRO A 558 5.41 -16.22 -19.15
C PRO A 558 6.85 -15.72 -19.17
N ASP A 559 7.25 -15.04 -20.27
CA ASP A 559 8.55 -14.36 -20.30
C ASP A 559 8.43 -13.03 -19.55
N ALA A 560 8.64 -13.10 -18.23
CA ALA A 560 8.47 -11.98 -17.31
C ALA A 560 9.49 -12.06 -16.16
N VAL A 561 9.93 -10.89 -15.67
CA VAL A 561 10.87 -10.79 -14.55
C VAL A 561 10.20 -11.27 -13.26
N ALA A 562 10.87 -12.15 -12.53
CA ALA A 562 10.40 -12.57 -11.22
C ALA A 562 10.65 -11.46 -10.18
N LEU A 563 9.60 -10.86 -9.64
CA LEU A 563 9.69 -9.93 -8.52
C LEU A 563 9.33 -10.67 -7.23
N LEU A 564 10.31 -10.80 -6.33
CA LEU A 564 10.28 -11.72 -5.20
C LEU A 564 10.72 -11.04 -3.92
N THR A 565 10.22 -11.53 -2.80
CA THR A 565 10.91 -11.29 -1.52
C THR A 565 12.16 -12.18 -1.42
N ALA A 566 13.10 -11.79 -0.56
CA ALA A 566 14.33 -12.58 -0.35
C ALA A 566 14.03 -14.03 0.10
N HIS A 567 13.01 -14.23 0.95
CA HIS A 567 12.55 -15.57 1.33
C HIS A 567 11.94 -16.34 0.14
N GLY A 568 11.23 -15.68 -0.75
CA GLY A 568 10.68 -16.29 -1.97
C GLY A 568 11.73 -16.67 -3.01
N ALA A 569 12.94 -16.14 -2.89
CA ALA A 569 14.07 -16.45 -3.77
C ALA A 569 14.86 -17.70 -3.36
N VAL A 570 14.61 -18.26 -2.17
CA VAL A 570 15.33 -19.46 -1.67
C VAL A 570 15.21 -20.61 -2.66
N GLY A 571 16.35 -21.22 -2.96
CA GLY A 571 16.46 -22.37 -3.88
C GLY A 571 16.21 -22.05 -5.36
N ARG A 572 16.00 -20.78 -5.78
CA ARG A 572 15.87 -20.36 -7.17
C ARG A 572 17.20 -19.86 -7.73
N GLU A 573 17.31 -19.81 -9.05
CA GLU A 573 18.50 -19.32 -9.75
C GLU A 573 18.08 -18.46 -10.94
N PHE A 574 18.81 -17.37 -11.17
CA PHE A 574 18.54 -16.44 -12.26
C PHE A 574 19.86 -16.00 -12.91
N HIS A 575 19.81 -15.67 -14.18
CA HIS A 575 20.94 -15.12 -14.90
C HIS A 575 21.35 -13.76 -14.31
N THR A 576 20.39 -12.86 -14.15
CA THR A 576 20.59 -11.52 -13.60
C THR A 576 19.68 -11.30 -12.41
N VAL A 577 20.25 -10.82 -11.31
CA VAL A 577 19.52 -10.49 -10.08
C VAL A 577 19.76 -9.04 -9.71
N VAL A 578 18.70 -8.32 -9.39
CA VAL A 578 18.78 -6.99 -8.78
C VAL A 578 18.22 -7.10 -7.36
N VAL A 579 19.04 -6.77 -6.36
CA VAL A 579 18.63 -6.69 -4.96
C VAL A 579 18.36 -5.23 -4.64
N ALA A 580 17.09 -4.90 -4.43
CA ALA A 580 16.65 -3.51 -4.29
C ALA A 580 16.22 -3.17 -2.85
N GLY A 581 16.50 -1.94 -2.42
CA GLY A 581 16.09 -1.44 -1.12
C GLY A 581 16.98 -1.89 0.04
N VAL A 582 18.32 -1.90 -0.17
CA VAL A 582 19.29 -2.29 0.85
C VAL A 582 19.71 -1.06 1.66
N GLN A 583 18.77 -0.56 2.49
CA GLN A 583 19.00 0.58 3.37
C GLN A 583 18.68 0.25 4.84
N GLU A 584 19.29 0.98 5.77
CA GLU A 584 19.07 0.81 7.21
C GLU A 584 17.57 0.91 7.54
N MET A 585 17.13 0.23 8.57
CA MET A 585 15.73 0.08 8.99
C MET A 585 14.81 -0.71 8.01
N GLN A 586 15.23 -0.92 6.78
CA GLN A 586 14.50 -1.71 5.79
C GLN A 586 15.17 -3.07 5.56
N TRP A 587 16.47 -3.08 5.38
CA TRP A 587 17.31 -4.26 5.32
C TRP A 587 18.70 -3.96 5.90
N PRO A 588 18.99 -4.30 7.16
CA PRO A 588 18.30 -5.22 8.06
C PRO A 588 17.01 -4.67 8.66
N SER A 589 15.99 -5.54 8.80
CA SER A 589 14.76 -5.27 9.55
C SER A 589 14.92 -5.78 10.98
N LEU A 590 15.25 -4.89 11.90
CA LEU A 590 15.49 -5.21 13.31
C LEU A 590 14.31 -4.84 14.22
N ALA A 591 13.09 -4.78 13.66
CA ALA A 591 11.89 -4.53 14.45
C ALA A 591 11.65 -5.68 15.41
N GLU A 592 11.57 -5.40 16.71
CA GLU A 592 11.20 -6.38 17.70
C GLU A 592 9.72 -6.75 17.51
N THR A 593 9.47 -7.97 17.08
CA THR A 593 8.15 -8.57 17.13
C THR A 593 7.93 -9.11 18.55
N GLY A 594 7.64 -8.22 19.49
CA GLY A 594 7.23 -8.65 20.84
C GLY A 594 5.92 -9.44 20.73
N THR A 595 5.97 -10.75 21.00
CA THR A 595 4.76 -11.56 21.08
C THR A 595 4.23 -11.55 22.50
N MET A 596 2.91 -11.39 22.67
CA MET A 596 2.28 -11.48 24.01
C MET A 596 2.54 -12.81 24.69
N PHE A 597 2.81 -13.85 23.91
CA PHE A 597 3.09 -15.20 24.41
C PHE A 597 4.56 -15.47 24.71
N SER A 598 5.47 -14.51 24.51
CA SER A 598 6.92 -14.71 24.66
C SER A 598 7.38 -16.01 23.97
N GLN A 599 6.90 -16.23 22.74
CA GLN A 599 7.12 -17.51 22.02
C GLN A 599 8.61 -17.81 21.83
N GLU A 600 9.44 -16.78 21.66
CA GLU A 600 10.88 -16.92 21.52
C GLU A 600 11.57 -17.38 22.82
N GLU A 601 11.04 -16.97 23.99
CA GLU A 601 11.51 -17.47 25.28
C GLU A 601 11.22 -18.97 25.43
N LEU A 602 10.05 -19.43 24.98
CA LEU A 602 9.71 -20.85 24.95
C LEU A 602 10.66 -21.63 24.04
N VAL A 603 10.96 -21.08 22.86
CA VAL A 603 11.89 -21.70 21.90
C VAL A 603 13.28 -21.78 22.50
N ASP A 604 13.78 -20.71 23.12
CA ASP A 604 15.10 -20.67 23.73
C ASP A 604 15.21 -21.64 24.94
N LEU A 605 14.16 -21.72 25.74
CA LEU A 605 14.10 -22.66 26.85
C LEU A 605 14.18 -24.11 26.33
N VAL A 606 13.35 -24.48 25.36
CA VAL A 606 13.26 -25.86 24.90
C VAL A 606 14.46 -26.26 24.05
N ASP A 607 14.91 -25.35 23.19
CA ASP A 607 15.99 -25.61 22.26
C ASP A 607 17.38 -25.39 22.87
N ASN A 608 17.56 -24.41 23.74
CA ASN A 608 18.85 -23.94 24.25
C ASN A 608 19.04 -24.08 25.77
N ASP A 609 18.03 -24.54 26.51
CA ASP A 609 18.00 -24.60 27.97
C ASP A 609 18.27 -23.22 28.63
N VAL A 610 17.81 -22.14 27.97
CA VAL A 610 17.92 -20.76 28.46
C VAL A 610 16.71 -20.44 29.31
N ASP A 611 16.96 -20.10 30.58
CA ASP A 611 15.88 -19.70 31.49
C ASP A 611 15.22 -18.41 31.03
N PRO A 612 13.88 -18.38 30.86
CA PRO A 612 13.12 -17.18 30.45
C PRO A 612 13.30 -15.96 31.41
N ALA A 613 13.80 -16.17 32.60
CA ALA A 613 14.13 -15.09 33.53
C ALA A 613 15.43 -14.35 33.15
N VAL A 614 16.25 -14.92 32.29
CA VAL A 614 17.49 -14.31 31.81
C VAL A 614 17.17 -13.44 30.57
N PRO A 615 17.38 -12.11 30.63
CA PRO A 615 17.17 -11.24 29.49
C PRO A 615 18.23 -11.52 28.43
N VAL A 616 17.82 -12.04 27.27
CA VAL A 616 18.69 -12.31 26.13
C VAL A 616 18.48 -11.20 25.09
N SER A 617 19.57 -10.57 24.65
CA SER A 617 19.54 -9.65 23.50
C SER A 617 19.56 -10.45 22.21
N ARG A 618 18.45 -10.45 21.47
CA ARG A 618 18.31 -11.17 20.18
C ARG A 618 18.78 -10.38 18.97
N LYS A 619 19.16 -9.12 19.17
CA LYS A 619 19.54 -8.22 18.04
C LYS A 619 20.72 -8.75 17.22
N ALA A 620 21.69 -9.37 17.86
CA ALA A 620 22.84 -9.96 17.17
C ALA A 620 22.43 -11.17 16.30
N GLU A 621 21.53 -12.00 16.80
CA GLU A 621 20.99 -13.15 16.07
C GLU A 621 20.09 -12.72 14.91
N GLN A 622 19.21 -11.77 15.15
CA GLN A 622 18.39 -11.14 14.11
C GLN A 622 19.25 -10.51 13.00
N LEU A 623 20.29 -9.78 13.38
CA LEU A 623 21.22 -9.20 12.41
C LEU A 623 21.94 -10.30 11.61
N ALA A 624 22.35 -11.39 12.25
CA ALA A 624 22.97 -12.53 11.57
C ALA A 624 21.97 -13.25 10.63
N GLU A 625 20.70 -13.36 10.99
CA GLU A 625 19.66 -13.91 10.12
C GLU A 625 19.39 -12.99 8.92
N GLU A 626 19.28 -11.68 9.15
CA GLU A 626 19.14 -10.69 8.08
C GLU A 626 20.32 -10.70 7.11
N LYS A 627 21.54 -10.91 7.65
CA LYS A 627 22.74 -11.07 6.83
C LYS A 627 22.67 -12.35 5.99
N ARG A 628 22.31 -13.50 6.55
CA ARG A 628 22.10 -14.74 5.80
C ARG A 628 21.04 -14.56 4.72
N LEU A 629 19.97 -13.82 5.02
CA LEU A 629 18.92 -13.56 4.04
C LEU A 629 19.42 -12.67 2.89
N PHE A 630 20.27 -11.70 3.17
CA PHE A 630 20.94 -10.88 2.16
C PHE A 630 21.89 -11.73 1.30
N ASP A 631 22.68 -12.60 1.93
CA ASP A 631 23.60 -13.52 1.21
C ASP A 631 22.82 -14.53 0.36
N VAL A 632 21.64 -14.99 0.83
CA VAL A 632 20.72 -15.77 0.01
C VAL A 632 20.31 -14.99 -1.23
N ALA A 633 19.87 -13.74 -1.10
CA ALA A 633 19.40 -12.94 -2.23
C ALA A 633 20.49 -12.71 -3.28
N THR A 634 21.68 -12.31 -2.84
CA THR A 634 22.82 -12.03 -3.75
C THR A 634 23.37 -13.31 -4.42
N SER A 635 23.34 -14.46 -3.74
CA SER A 635 23.80 -15.74 -4.28
C SER A 635 22.87 -16.37 -5.33
N ARG A 636 21.69 -15.78 -5.60
CA ARG A 636 20.77 -16.29 -6.64
C ARG A 636 21.23 -16.01 -8.06
N ALA A 637 22.14 -15.07 -8.27
CA ALA A 637 22.68 -14.71 -9.57
C ALA A 637 23.69 -15.76 -10.09
N THR A 638 23.58 -16.07 -11.39
CA THR A 638 24.55 -16.91 -12.06
C THR A 638 25.53 -16.11 -12.93
N HIS A 639 25.13 -14.91 -13.39
CA HIS A 639 25.95 -14.07 -14.24
C HIS A 639 26.14 -12.65 -13.72
N CYS A 640 25.10 -11.97 -13.27
CA CYS A 640 25.19 -10.57 -12.80
C CYS A 640 24.32 -10.36 -11.55
N VAL A 641 24.87 -9.67 -10.56
CA VAL A 641 24.13 -9.20 -9.40
C VAL A 641 24.36 -7.72 -9.20
N LEU A 642 23.26 -6.94 -9.12
CA LEU A 642 23.28 -5.52 -8.76
C LEU A 642 22.62 -5.36 -7.40
N VAL A 643 23.29 -4.69 -6.46
CA VAL A 643 22.74 -4.30 -5.16
C VAL A 643 22.50 -2.79 -5.16
N THR A 644 21.29 -2.36 -4.75
CA THR A 644 20.94 -0.94 -4.76
C THR A 644 20.47 -0.46 -3.39
N ALA A 645 20.87 0.77 -3.01
CA ALA A 645 20.42 1.46 -1.82
C ALA A 645 20.10 2.92 -2.15
N VAL A 646 19.34 3.57 -1.25
CA VAL A 646 19.06 5.01 -1.30
C VAL A 646 19.84 5.70 -0.20
N ASP A 647 20.37 6.89 -0.51
CA ASP A 647 21.07 7.80 0.41
C ASP A 647 20.40 9.18 0.27
N GLU A 648 19.42 9.45 1.12
CA GLU A 648 18.62 10.67 1.12
C GLU A 648 18.64 11.33 2.52
N PRO A 649 19.76 12.00 2.86
CA PRO A 649 19.96 12.55 4.20
C PRO A 649 19.08 13.78 4.50
N ASP A 650 18.62 14.49 3.48
CA ASP A 650 17.84 15.73 3.58
C ASP A 650 16.34 15.51 3.31
N GLY A 651 15.88 14.25 3.18
CA GLY A 651 14.48 13.90 2.97
C GLY A 651 13.59 14.12 4.21
N GLU A 652 12.26 13.96 4.03
CA GLU A 652 11.31 13.96 5.18
C GLU A 652 11.64 12.84 6.17
N GLU A 653 12.11 11.70 5.67
CA GLU A 653 12.71 10.61 6.44
C GLU A 653 14.16 10.46 6.00
N VAL A 654 15.07 10.43 6.95
CA VAL A 654 16.49 10.21 6.68
C VAL A 654 16.71 8.76 6.26
N ILE A 655 17.08 8.54 5.00
CA ILE A 655 17.37 7.22 4.45
C ILE A 655 18.88 7.09 4.25
N GLN A 656 19.47 6.01 4.76
CA GLN A 656 20.90 5.75 4.65
C GLN A 656 21.14 4.34 4.09
N PRO A 657 22.18 4.14 3.27
CA PRO A 657 22.59 2.83 2.81
C PRO A 657 22.87 1.89 3.98
N SER A 658 22.47 0.62 3.83
CA SER A 658 22.72 -0.40 4.82
C SER A 658 24.22 -0.75 4.89
N ARG A 659 24.68 -1.15 6.08
CA ARG A 659 26.00 -1.79 6.27
C ARG A 659 26.24 -2.99 5.36
N PHE A 660 25.18 -3.68 4.94
CA PHE A 660 25.30 -4.86 4.06
C PHE A 660 25.78 -4.50 2.64
N ILE A 661 25.46 -3.30 2.13
CA ILE A 661 26.00 -2.88 0.82
C ILE A 661 27.50 -2.55 0.93
N GLU A 662 27.94 -1.99 2.06
CA GLU A 662 29.36 -1.72 2.31
C GLU A 662 30.15 -3.02 2.44
N GLU A 663 29.65 -4.00 3.18
CA GLU A 663 30.24 -5.33 3.30
C GLU A 663 30.29 -6.05 1.93
N PHE A 664 29.21 -5.94 1.15
CA PHE A 664 29.15 -6.50 -0.21
C PHE A 664 30.21 -5.87 -1.13
N CYS A 665 30.32 -4.54 -1.12
CA CYS A 665 31.32 -3.83 -1.89
C CYS A 665 32.74 -4.23 -1.48
N THR A 666 33.00 -4.34 -0.19
CA THR A 666 34.30 -4.74 0.36
C THR A 666 34.66 -6.19 -0.05
N SER A 667 33.72 -7.13 0.09
CA SER A 667 33.94 -8.54 -0.23
C SER A 667 34.21 -8.78 -1.71
N HIS A 668 33.61 -7.99 -2.60
CA HIS A 668 33.80 -8.08 -4.04
C HIS A 668 34.85 -7.10 -4.59
N SER A 669 35.48 -6.29 -3.74
CA SER A 669 36.48 -5.26 -4.12
C SER A 669 35.96 -4.29 -5.19
N ILE A 670 34.72 -3.82 -5.01
CA ILE A 670 34.05 -2.86 -5.90
C ILE A 670 33.71 -1.57 -5.14
N ALA A 671 33.57 -0.46 -5.88
CA ALA A 671 32.99 0.78 -5.35
C ALA A 671 31.53 0.90 -5.84
N PRO A 672 30.60 1.40 -5.00
CA PRO A 672 29.24 1.62 -5.43
C PRO A 672 29.19 2.82 -6.40
N ALA A 673 28.45 2.71 -7.49
CA ALA A 673 28.14 3.83 -8.37
C ALA A 673 27.21 4.82 -7.66
N ARG A 674 27.49 6.11 -7.71
CA ARG A 674 26.56 7.16 -7.26
C ARG A 674 25.60 7.49 -8.40
N VAL A 675 24.29 7.39 -8.13
CA VAL A 675 23.26 7.45 -9.16
C VAL A 675 22.23 8.51 -8.84
N THR A 676 21.86 9.30 -9.85
CA THR A 676 20.80 10.33 -9.78
C THR A 676 19.84 10.20 -10.96
N THR A 677 18.67 10.84 -10.86
CA THR A 677 17.77 10.98 -12.00
C THR A 677 18.25 12.05 -12.97
N ALA A 678 18.04 11.87 -14.26
CA ALA A 678 18.45 12.81 -15.32
C ALA A 678 17.85 14.23 -15.20
N SER A 679 16.89 14.44 -14.31
CA SER A 679 16.24 15.74 -14.04
C SER A 679 16.95 16.59 -12.99
N SER A 680 17.95 16.07 -12.31
CA SER A 680 18.75 16.84 -11.35
C SER A 680 19.73 17.75 -12.11
N SER A 681 19.31 18.98 -12.38
CA SER A 681 20.09 20.02 -13.07
C SER A 681 21.00 20.83 -12.12
N ALA A 682 21.24 20.34 -10.92
CA ALA A 682 22.22 20.98 -10.03
C ALA A 682 23.62 20.68 -10.56
N ASP A 683 24.37 21.71 -10.92
CA ASP A 683 25.82 21.58 -11.17
C ASP A 683 26.45 20.89 -9.95
N PRO A 684 27.16 19.77 -10.12
CA PRO A 684 27.80 19.11 -9.00
C PRO A 684 28.75 20.07 -8.32
N ALA A 685 28.65 20.22 -7.00
CA ALA A 685 29.59 21.00 -6.24
C ALA A 685 31.01 20.48 -6.52
N PRO A 686 32.04 21.36 -6.70
CA PRO A 686 33.41 20.94 -7.01
C PRO A 686 33.91 20.02 -5.88
N GLY A 687 34.12 18.75 -6.19
CA GLY A 687 34.56 17.71 -5.26
C GLY A 687 33.50 16.67 -4.87
N ALA A 688 32.31 16.75 -5.42
CA ALA A 688 31.32 15.65 -5.30
C ALA A 688 31.76 14.49 -6.21
N ASP A 689 31.66 13.25 -5.69
CA ASP A 689 31.83 12.04 -6.47
C ASP A 689 30.92 12.10 -7.72
N GLU A 690 31.47 11.69 -8.86
CA GLU A 690 30.83 11.82 -10.17
C GLU A 690 29.46 11.11 -10.17
N LEU A 691 28.36 11.90 -10.04
CA LEU A 691 26.99 11.41 -10.08
C LEU A 691 26.66 10.96 -11.50
N THR A 692 26.31 9.70 -11.65
CA THR A 692 25.89 9.13 -12.92
C THR A 692 24.38 9.26 -13.08
N ALA A 693 23.93 10.07 -14.04
CA ALA A 693 22.51 10.17 -14.37
C ALA A 693 22.02 8.89 -15.06
N VAL A 694 21.00 8.25 -14.50
CA VAL A 694 20.38 7.07 -15.11
C VAL A 694 19.51 7.50 -16.30
N ARG A 695 19.76 6.83 -17.42
CA ARG A 695 18.96 6.96 -18.65
C ARG A 695 18.31 5.63 -18.94
N VAL A 696 17.06 5.49 -18.51
CA VAL A 696 16.33 4.25 -18.67
C VAL A 696 16.05 3.98 -20.16
N LEU A 697 16.41 2.77 -20.61
CA LEU A 697 16.16 2.35 -21.98
C LEU A 697 14.69 1.93 -22.17
N ALA A 698 13.77 2.80 -21.77
CA ALA A 698 12.34 2.64 -21.95
C ALA A 698 11.83 3.59 -23.04
N ARG A 699 10.71 3.23 -23.67
CA ARG A 699 10.11 4.01 -24.78
C ARG A 699 9.91 5.47 -24.41
N ASP A 700 9.27 5.73 -23.30
CA ASP A 700 8.86 7.07 -22.88
C ASP A 700 10.07 7.91 -22.47
N ASP A 701 11.06 7.29 -21.81
CA ASP A 701 12.33 7.94 -21.45
C ASP A 701 13.16 8.29 -22.69
N VAL A 702 13.22 7.41 -23.69
CA VAL A 702 13.91 7.69 -24.97
C VAL A 702 13.25 8.86 -25.70
N ILE A 703 11.92 8.93 -25.72
CA ILE A 703 11.19 10.06 -26.30
C ILE A 703 11.51 11.34 -25.53
N ALA A 704 11.46 11.30 -24.21
CA ALA A 704 11.78 12.45 -23.37
C ALA A 704 13.22 12.94 -23.57
N GLU A 705 14.19 12.02 -23.72
CA GLU A 705 15.57 12.34 -24.02
C GLU A 705 15.72 13.01 -25.39
N LEU A 706 15.09 12.46 -26.43
CA LEU A 706 15.10 13.04 -27.76
C LEU A 706 14.44 14.43 -27.80
N ARG A 707 13.35 14.62 -27.04
CA ARG A 707 12.70 15.94 -26.90
C ARG A 707 13.60 16.94 -26.18
N ARG A 708 14.26 16.54 -25.09
CA ARG A 708 15.25 17.38 -24.38
C ARG A 708 16.40 17.76 -25.32
N ALA A 709 16.92 16.81 -26.09
CA ALA A 709 18.01 17.07 -27.03
C ALA A 709 17.63 18.10 -28.13
N LEU A 710 16.35 18.23 -28.49
CA LEU A 710 15.86 19.26 -29.39
C LEU A 710 15.90 20.68 -28.78
N GLN A 711 15.64 20.78 -27.49
CA GLN A 711 15.48 22.04 -26.78
C GLN A 711 16.78 22.54 -26.13
N ASP A 712 17.73 21.65 -25.89
CA ASP A 712 18.99 21.96 -25.20
C ASP A 712 19.90 22.77 -26.13
N PRO A 713 20.23 24.03 -25.77
CA PRO A 713 21.16 24.85 -26.51
C PRO A 713 22.59 24.26 -26.56
N GLY A 714 22.96 23.45 -25.56
CA GLY A 714 24.26 22.78 -25.48
C GLY A 714 24.42 21.65 -26.49
N VAL A 715 23.33 21.11 -27.02
CA VAL A 715 23.33 20.09 -28.07
C VAL A 715 23.57 20.78 -29.42
N GLY A 716 24.69 20.45 -30.09
CA GLY A 716 25.02 20.97 -31.40
C GLY A 716 23.93 20.66 -32.45
N GLU A 717 23.88 21.47 -33.52
CA GLU A 717 22.85 21.37 -34.56
C GLU A 717 22.72 19.95 -35.17
N ALA A 718 23.83 19.22 -35.31
CA ALA A 718 23.86 17.86 -35.82
C ALA A 718 23.12 16.90 -34.86
N GLY A 719 23.31 17.06 -33.56
CA GLY A 719 22.60 16.27 -32.52
C GLY A 719 21.12 16.57 -32.53
N ARG A 720 20.72 17.83 -32.56
CA ARG A 720 19.30 18.23 -32.65
C ARG A 720 18.62 17.68 -33.90
N ARG A 721 19.28 17.77 -35.08
CA ARG A 721 18.76 17.15 -36.29
C ARG A 721 18.62 15.64 -36.20
N GLN A 722 19.51 14.95 -35.50
CA GLN A 722 19.44 13.52 -35.30
C GLN A 722 18.26 13.17 -34.36
N ALA A 723 18.09 13.90 -33.28
CA ALA A 723 16.95 13.73 -32.38
C ALA A 723 15.61 13.94 -33.10
N ALA A 724 15.51 15.00 -33.93
CA ALA A 724 14.31 15.26 -34.74
C ALA A 724 14.00 14.11 -35.71
N ARG A 725 15.02 13.55 -36.38
CA ARG A 725 14.84 12.41 -37.29
C ARG A 725 14.35 11.16 -36.57
N GLN A 726 14.83 10.89 -35.35
CA GLN A 726 14.38 9.74 -34.57
C GLN A 726 12.94 9.94 -34.10
N LEU A 727 12.61 11.14 -33.61
CA LEU A 727 11.22 11.46 -33.21
C LEU A 727 10.24 11.32 -34.40
N ALA A 728 10.63 11.82 -35.57
CA ALA A 728 9.81 11.67 -36.79
C ALA A 728 9.58 10.18 -37.12
N ARG A 729 10.60 9.31 -37.01
CA ARG A 729 10.45 7.88 -37.24
C ARG A 729 9.51 7.21 -36.23
N LEU A 730 9.61 7.64 -34.96
CA LEU A 730 8.75 7.14 -33.91
C LEU A 730 7.30 7.62 -34.12
N ALA A 731 7.10 8.86 -34.54
CA ALA A 731 5.80 9.43 -34.89
C ALA A 731 5.16 8.71 -36.11
N ASP A 732 5.93 8.47 -37.17
CA ASP A 732 5.49 7.70 -38.35
C ASP A 732 5.09 6.26 -37.96
N ALA A 733 5.74 5.69 -36.94
CA ALA A 733 5.40 4.39 -36.38
C ALA A 733 4.20 4.43 -35.39
N GLY A 734 3.57 5.58 -35.18
CA GLY A 734 2.44 5.76 -34.28
C GLY A 734 2.81 5.63 -32.79
N VAL A 735 4.07 5.92 -32.43
CA VAL A 735 4.51 5.85 -31.03
C VAL A 735 4.00 7.08 -30.27
N PRO A 736 3.17 6.93 -29.23
CA PRO A 736 2.60 8.06 -28.48
C PRO A 736 3.69 8.98 -27.90
N GLY A 737 3.46 10.28 -27.94
CA GLY A 737 4.37 11.31 -27.42
C GLY A 737 5.55 11.67 -28.34
N ALA A 738 5.75 10.97 -29.46
CA ALA A 738 6.79 11.28 -30.42
C ALA A 738 6.38 12.40 -31.41
N ASP A 739 5.10 12.49 -31.73
CA ASP A 739 4.55 13.52 -32.63
C ASP A 739 4.50 14.88 -31.90
N PRO A 740 5.10 15.95 -32.45
CA PRO A 740 4.98 17.30 -31.90
C PRO A 740 3.53 17.77 -31.71
N GLY A 741 2.59 17.30 -32.53
CA GLY A 741 1.15 17.57 -32.38
C GLY A 741 0.54 17.04 -31.08
N GLU A 742 1.18 16.06 -30.44
CA GLU A 742 0.76 15.51 -29.13
C GLU A 742 1.42 16.24 -27.94
N TRP A 743 2.33 17.16 -28.20
CA TRP A 743 3.04 17.88 -27.14
C TRP A 743 2.19 19.07 -26.67
N TRP A 744 1.42 18.85 -25.63
CA TRP A 744 0.50 19.86 -25.11
C TRP A 744 1.15 21.20 -24.74
N THR A 745 2.46 21.21 -24.44
CA THR A 745 3.22 22.42 -24.15
C THR A 745 3.60 23.22 -25.40
N THR A 746 3.47 22.65 -26.61
CA THR A 746 3.74 23.31 -27.89
C THR A 746 2.47 23.48 -28.73
N THR A 747 1.35 22.95 -28.28
CA THR A 747 0.05 23.18 -28.92
C THR A 747 -0.38 24.62 -28.71
N GLU A 748 -0.96 25.23 -29.75
CA GLU A 748 -1.57 26.55 -29.62
C GLU A 748 -2.67 26.50 -28.55
N VAL A 749 -2.82 27.61 -27.82
CA VAL A 749 -3.90 27.74 -26.85
C VAL A 749 -5.25 27.54 -27.52
N ALA A 750 -6.16 26.79 -26.90
CA ALA A 750 -7.45 26.44 -27.47
C ALA A 750 -8.35 27.70 -27.70
N SER A 751 -8.17 28.73 -26.88
CA SER A 751 -8.89 30.00 -27.02
C SER A 751 -8.07 31.13 -26.40
N HIS A 752 -8.09 32.28 -27.06
CA HIS A 752 -7.60 33.55 -26.54
C HIS A 752 -8.73 34.44 -25.97
N GLU A 753 -9.94 33.89 -25.89
CA GLU A 753 -11.07 34.62 -25.31
C GLU A 753 -10.88 34.80 -23.79
N ALA A 754 -11.05 36.02 -23.34
CA ALA A 754 -11.06 36.34 -21.93
C ALA A 754 -12.32 35.75 -21.26
N LEU A 755 -12.19 35.36 -20.01
CA LEU A 755 -13.34 35.01 -19.17
C LEU A 755 -14.23 36.23 -18.94
N ALA A 756 -15.46 36.01 -18.52
CA ALA A 756 -16.35 37.09 -18.16
C ALA A 756 -15.74 37.96 -17.05
N VAL A 757 -15.66 39.26 -17.28
CA VAL A 757 -15.16 40.22 -16.27
C VAL A 757 -16.09 40.21 -15.07
N PRO A 758 -15.62 39.88 -13.85
CA PRO A 758 -16.50 39.88 -12.69
C PRO A 758 -16.88 41.28 -12.29
N GLU A 759 -18.16 41.53 -12.13
CA GLU A 759 -18.71 42.80 -11.65
C GLU A 759 -18.69 42.93 -10.13
N ARG A 760 -18.34 41.84 -9.42
CA ARG A 760 -18.40 41.72 -7.97
C ARG A 760 -17.09 41.13 -7.43
N LEU A 761 -16.52 41.85 -6.46
CA LEU A 761 -15.34 41.36 -5.70
C LEU A 761 -15.64 41.43 -4.20
N SER A 762 -15.23 40.40 -3.47
CA SER A 762 -15.26 40.46 -2.01
C SER A 762 -13.99 41.13 -1.47
N PRO A 763 -14.03 41.74 -0.27
CA PRO A 763 -12.85 42.34 0.38
C PRO A 763 -11.66 41.34 0.46
N SER A 764 -11.89 40.09 0.85
CA SER A 764 -10.88 39.04 0.89
C SER A 764 -10.34 38.66 -0.49
N ARG A 765 -11.18 38.71 -1.53
CA ARG A 765 -10.76 38.46 -2.91
C ARG A 765 -9.90 39.59 -3.45
N ILE A 766 -10.20 40.83 -3.09
CA ILE A 766 -9.37 42.01 -3.43
C ILE A 766 -7.97 41.84 -2.82
N GLU A 767 -7.87 41.49 -1.54
CA GLU A 767 -6.59 41.17 -0.90
C GLU A 767 -5.82 40.08 -1.62
N SER A 768 -6.49 38.96 -1.95
CA SER A 768 -5.88 37.82 -2.66
C SER A 768 -5.38 38.18 -4.07
N LEU A 769 -6.16 38.97 -4.81
CA LEU A 769 -5.81 39.46 -6.15
C LEU A 769 -4.64 40.45 -6.13
N LEU A 770 -4.60 41.34 -5.16
CA LEU A 770 -3.47 42.25 -4.97
C LEU A 770 -2.19 41.51 -4.60
N ALA A 771 -2.31 40.40 -3.86
CA ALA A 771 -1.17 39.55 -3.54
C ALA A 771 -0.65 38.77 -4.79
N CYS A 772 -1.52 38.08 -5.51
CA CYS A 772 -1.17 37.33 -6.72
C CYS A 772 -2.43 36.93 -7.53
N PRO A 773 -2.71 37.60 -8.67
CA PRO A 773 -3.86 37.28 -9.52
C PRO A 773 -3.89 35.83 -9.99
N MET A 774 -2.76 35.30 -10.46
CA MET A 774 -2.66 33.93 -10.93
C MET A 774 -3.05 32.92 -9.84
N ARG A 775 -2.54 33.10 -8.63
CA ARG A 775 -2.88 32.22 -7.50
C ARG A 775 -4.38 32.22 -7.22
N GLU A 776 -4.99 33.40 -7.12
CA GLU A 776 -6.42 33.54 -6.79
C GLU A 776 -7.31 32.87 -7.85
N VAL A 777 -7.02 33.05 -9.13
CA VAL A 777 -7.81 32.46 -10.23
C VAL A 777 -7.63 30.94 -10.25
N LEU A 778 -6.41 30.44 -10.23
CA LEU A 778 -6.13 29.01 -10.38
C LEU A 778 -6.59 28.21 -9.14
N GLN A 779 -6.42 28.72 -7.93
CA GLN A 779 -6.89 28.04 -6.72
C GLN A 779 -8.41 27.86 -6.71
N ARG A 780 -9.16 28.81 -7.24
CA ARG A 780 -10.62 28.68 -7.40
C ARG A 780 -11.02 27.65 -8.45
N MET A 781 -10.25 27.54 -9.53
CA MET A 781 -10.52 26.57 -10.59
C MET A 781 -10.25 25.12 -10.13
N VAL A 782 -9.18 24.90 -9.37
CA VAL A 782 -8.79 23.56 -8.89
C VAL A 782 -9.70 23.07 -7.77
N GLY A 783 -10.29 23.98 -6.98
CA GLY A 783 -11.09 23.62 -5.81
C GLY A 783 -10.21 23.01 -4.71
N LEU A 784 -9.77 23.80 -3.75
CA LEU A 784 -9.09 23.25 -2.58
C LEU A 784 -10.09 22.49 -1.71
N ASP A 785 -9.70 21.32 -1.24
CA ASP A 785 -10.47 20.61 -0.24
C ASP A 785 -10.58 21.46 1.02
N SER A 786 -11.80 21.58 1.55
CA SER A 786 -12.04 22.28 2.81
C SER A 786 -11.30 21.54 3.92
N SER A 787 -10.23 22.13 4.44
CA SER A 787 -9.52 21.55 5.59
C SER A 787 -10.41 21.63 6.82
N LEU A 788 -10.25 20.68 7.77
CA LEU A 788 -10.95 20.72 9.06
C LEU A 788 -10.74 22.07 9.78
N HIS A 789 -9.59 22.71 9.59
CA HIS A 789 -9.29 24.02 10.14
C HIS A 789 -10.20 25.13 9.58
N MET A 790 -10.61 25.04 8.31
CA MET A 790 -11.57 26.00 7.73
C MET A 790 -12.97 25.81 8.32
N VAL A 791 -13.36 24.55 8.56
CA VAL A 791 -14.63 24.22 9.22
C VAL A 791 -14.64 24.77 10.65
N TRP A 792 -13.54 24.63 11.38
CA TRP A 792 -13.43 25.23 12.73
C TRP A 792 -13.47 26.75 12.72
N GLY A 793 -12.87 27.37 11.70
CA GLY A 793 -13.01 28.78 11.46
C GLY A 793 -14.47 29.21 11.32
N SER A 794 -15.22 28.52 10.46
CA SER A 794 -16.65 28.80 10.24
C SER A 794 -17.50 28.60 11.51
N MET A 795 -17.16 27.60 12.34
CA MET A 795 -17.83 27.37 13.62
C MET A 795 -17.59 28.54 14.62
N ALA A 796 -16.36 29.08 14.65
CA ALA A 796 -16.05 30.23 15.48
C ALA A 796 -16.80 31.50 15.02
N HIS A 797 -16.93 31.74 13.72
CA HIS A 797 -17.75 32.83 13.17
C HIS A 797 -19.24 32.65 13.52
N ALA A 798 -19.78 31.43 13.38
CA ALA A 798 -21.16 31.14 13.77
C ALA A 798 -21.42 31.41 15.26
N TYR A 799 -20.44 31.09 16.13
CA TYR A 799 -20.52 31.42 17.54
C TYR A 799 -20.49 32.94 17.75
N PHE A 800 -19.61 33.67 17.06
CA PHE A 800 -19.51 35.13 17.13
C PHE A 800 -20.80 35.84 16.68
N GLU A 801 -21.39 35.32 15.59
CA GLU A 801 -22.69 35.75 15.10
C GLU A 801 -23.81 35.52 16.13
N ALA A 802 -23.90 34.31 16.69
CA ALA A 802 -24.93 33.95 17.67
C ALA A 802 -24.91 34.86 18.89
N LEU A 803 -23.71 35.16 19.42
CA LEU A 803 -23.55 36.11 20.52
C LEU A 803 -24.00 37.51 20.13
N GLY A 804 -23.67 37.95 18.92
CA GLY A 804 -24.10 39.23 18.38
C GLY A 804 -25.62 39.37 18.26
N ARG A 805 -26.30 38.26 17.93
CA ARG A 805 -27.78 38.18 17.86
C ARG A 805 -28.45 37.95 19.21
N GLY A 806 -27.68 37.92 20.30
CA GLY A 806 -28.23 37.84 21.67
C GLY A 806 -28.56 36.43 22.11
N VAL A 807 -28.03 35.39 21.44
CA VAL A 807 -28.13 34.00 21.90
C VAL A 807 -27.33 33.84 23.20
N ASP A 808 -27.87 33.06 24.15
CA ASP A 808 -27.19 32.76 25.40
C ASP A 808 -25.82 32.12 25.16
N GLU A 809 -24.80 32.64 25.85
CA GLU A 809 -23.41 32.24 25.66
C GLU A 809 -23.19 30.76 25.91
N ALA A 810 -23.72 30.21 27.01
CA ALA A 810 -23.52 28.84 27.38
C ALA A 810 -24.16 27.90 26.36
N TYR A 811 -25.35 28.26 25.85
CA TYR A 811 -26.01 27.47 24.81
C TYR A 811 -25.27 27.55 23.48
N ALA A 812 -24.87 28.74 23.02
CA ALA A 812 -24.12 28.87 21.75
C ALA A 812 -22.78 28.12 21.78
N ARG A 813 -22.08 28.21 22.90
CA ARG A 813 -20.81 27.55 23.11
C ARG A 813 -20.94 26.02 23.11
N GLU A 814 -21.88 25.45 23.86
CA GLU A 814 -22.15 24.02 23.90
C GLU A 814 -22.55 23.48 22.53
N ALA A 815 -23.45 24.15 21.81
CA ALA A 815 -23.89 23.75 20.48
C ALA A 815 -22.74 23.67 19.48
N VAL A 816 -21.81 24.63 19.51
CA VAL A 816 -20.64 24.65 18.62
C VAL A 816 -19.61 23.59 19.01
N LEU A 817 -19.41 23.34 20.31
CA LEU A 817 -18.52 22.26 20.78
C LEU A 817 -19.06 20.88 20.44
N ASP A 818 -20.38 20.67 20.52
CA ASP A 818 -21.03 19.42 20.12
C ASP A 818 -20.97 19.22 18.61
N ALA A 819 -21.20 20.28 17.82
CA ALA A 819 -21.00 20.21 16.37
C ALA A 819 -19.56 19.81 16.02
N ARG A 820 -18.56 20.32 16.74
CA ARG A 820 -17.17 19.94 16.53
C ARG A 820 -16.89 18.47 16.86
N ARG A 821 -17.42 17.97 17.99
CA ARG A 821 -17.31 16.56 18.38
C ARG A 821 -17.89 15.61 17.32
N SER A 822 -18.95 16.06 16.64
CA SER A 822 -19.63 15.25 15.62
C SER A 822 -18.93 15.19 14.25
N VAL A 823 -18.03 16.14 13.98
CA VAL A 823 -17.36 16.31 12.66
C VAL A 823 -15.92 15.78 12.68
N ASP A 824 -15.30 15.65 13.84
CA ASP A 824 -13.88 15.35 13.98
C ASP A 824 -13.69 13.88 14.38
N ASP A 825 -13.08 13.08 13.47
CA ASP A 825 -12.77 11.64 13.65
C ASP A 825 -11.41 11.41 14.35
N ALA A 826 -10.81 12.44 14.97
CA ALA A 826 -9.52 12.32 15.63
C ALA A 826 -9.57 11.36 16.83
N PRO A 827 -8.45 10.66 17.18
CA PRO A 827 -8.38 9.84 18.38
C PRO A 827 -8.77 10.64 19.64
N GLY A 828 -9.51 10.00 20.57
CA GLY A 828 -10.15 10.70 21.70
C GLY A 828 -9.23 11.62 22.49
N TRP A 829 -7.98 11.21 22.77
CA TRP A 829 -6.99 12.03 23.48
C TRP A 829 -6.57 13.31 22.72
N LYS A 830 -6.56 13.25 21.39
CA LYS A 830 -6.24 14.39 20.52
C LYS A 830 -7.45 15.30 20.42
N LEU A 831 -8.62 14.72 20.19
CA LEU A 831 -9.89 15.45 20.10
C LEU A 831 -10.19 16.26 21.36
N GLU A 832 -10.04 15.67 22.56
CA GLU A 832 -10.25 16.37 23.84
C GLU A 832 -9.35 17.58 24.01
N ARG A 833 -8.07 17.46 23.65
CA ARG A 833 -7.13 18.58 23.69
C ARG A 833 -7.53 19.69 22.72
N GLU A 834 -7.87 19.34 21.48
CA GLU A 834 -8.25 20.30 20.45
C GLU A 834 -9.59 20.97 20.77
N ILE A 835 -10.52 20.26 21.40
CA ILE A 835 -11.77 20.81 21.92
C ILE A 835 -11.49 21.82 23.03
N ALA A 836 -10.62 21.50 23.97
CA ALA A 836 -10.23 22.42 25.04
C ALA A 836 -9.55 23.70 24.51
N GLU A 837 -8.68 23.58 23.50
CA GLU A 837 -8.08 24.72 22.82
C GLU A 837 -9.11 25.57 22.09
N PHE A 838 -10.08 24.93 21.45
CA PHE A 838 -11.17 25.63 20.76
C PHE A 838 -12.14 26.29 21.74
N ASP A 839 -12.49 25.61 22.82
CA ASP A 839 -13.31 26.18 23.90
C ASP A 839 -12.66 27.44 24.50
N ALA A 840 -11.35 27.38 24.74
CA ALA A 840 -10.60 28.56 25.19
C ALA A 840 -10.60 29.71 24.17
N LEU A 841 -10.65 29.43 22.87
CA LEU A 841 -10.83 30.41 21.81
C LEU A 841 -12.22 31.09 21.93
N LEU A 842 -13.28 30.27 22.08
CA LEU A 842 -14.66 30.77 22.20
C LEU A 842 -14.81 31.66 23.44
N GLN A 843 -14.29 31.24 24.60
CA GLN A 843 -14.31 32.04 25.83
C GLN A 843 -13.58 33.38 25.68
N ARG A 844 -12.41 33.39 25.03
CA ARG A 844 -11.69 34.62 24.74
C ARG A 844 -12.49 35.57 23.81
N THR A 845 -13.13 34.99 22.79
CA THR A 845 -14.01 35.76 21.88
C THR A 845 -15.17 36.41 22.64
N HIS A 846 -15.79 35.65 23.54
CA HIS A 846 -16.86 36.21 24.39
C HIS A 846 -16.36 37.33 25.28
N LEU A 847 -15.25 37.16 25.97
CA LEU A 847 -14.63 38.17 26.82
C LEU A 847 -14.30 39.45 26.04
N TRP A 848 -13.78 39.33 24.83
CA TRP A 848 -13.52 40.46 23.96
C TRP A 848 -14.80 41.17 23.58
N LEU A 849 -15.87 40.48 23.25
CA LEU A 849 -17.16 41.05 22.94
C LEU A 849 -17.71 41.88 24.14
N GLN A 850 -17.58 41.37 25.37
CA GLN A 850 -17.99 42.11 26.57
C GLN A 850 -17.20 43.42 26.74
N THR A 851 -15.91 43.40 26.43
CA THR A 851 -15.04 44.57 26.50
C THR A 851 -15.36 45.57 25.38
N SER A 852 -15.52 45.08 24.13
CA SER A 852 -15.86 45.90 22.97
C SER A 852 -17.23 46.59 23.14
N ARG A 853 -18.24 45.88 23.66
CA ARG A 853 -19.58 46.42 23.92
C ARG A 853 -19.62 47.53 24.98
N ALA A 854 -18.62 47.60 25.84
CA ALA A 854 -18.52 48.69 26.80
C ALA A 854 -18.06 50.01 26.15
N ALA A 855 -17.36 49.97 25.02
CA ALA A 855 -16.82 51.12 24.31
C ALA A 855 -17.59 51.50 23.04
N PHE A 856 -18.26 50.53 22.41
CA PHE A 856 -18.92 50.64 21.11
C PHE A 856 -20.35 50.11 21.17
N GLU A 857 -21.23 50.68 20.34
CA GLU A 857 -22.58 50.18 20.10
C GLU A 857 -22.59 49.21 18.91
N GLN A 858 -23.14 48.02 19.05
CA GLN A 858 -23.35 47.09 17.94
C GLN A 858 -24.38 47.64 16.97
N VAL A 859 -24.04 47.78 15.68
CA VAL A 859 -24.92 48.25 14.63
C VAL A 859 -25.46 47.08 13.81
N ALA A 860 -24.56 46.18 13.38
CA ALA A 860 -24.94 44.98 12.59
C ALA A 860 -23.98 43.82 12.87
N VAL A 861 -24.45 42.60 12.62
CA VAL A 861 -23.68 41.35 12.71
C VAL A 861 -23.89 40.57 11.41
N GLU A 862 -22.81 39.99 10.87
CA GLU A 862 -22.82 39.30 9.57
C GLU A 862 -23.48 40.18 8.49
N ALA A 863 -23.10 41.47 8.48
CA ALA A 863 -23.69 42.47 7.62
C ALA A 863 -23.39 42.21 6.14
N ASP A 864 -24.41 42.01 5.33
CA ASP A 864 -24.25 41.85 3.88
C ASP A 864 -23.86 43.21 3.25
N ILE A 865 -22.72 43.21 2.54
CA ILE A 865 -22.19 44.39 1.84
C ILE A 865 -22.47 44.25 0.35
N ASP A 866 -23.09 45.27 -0.24
CA ASP A 866 -23.28 45.36 -1.66
C ASP A 866 -23.23 46.84 -2.11
N VAL A 867 -22.01 47.31 -2.39
CA VAL A 867 -21.71 48.71 -2.63
C VAL A 867 -20.99 48.92 -3.95
N THR A 868 -21.47 49.78 -4.79
CA THR A 868 -20.82 50.18 -6.05
C THR A 868 -19.67 51.14 -5.76
N ILE A 869 -18.47 50.78 -6.18
CA ILE A 869 -17.26 51.58 -5.97
C ILE A 869 -16.77 52.28 -7.24
N ALA A 870 -17.09 51.69 -8.41
CA ALA A 870 -16.79 52.19 -9.73
C ALA A 870 -17.87 51.75 -10.73
N PRO A 871 -17.99 52.36 -11.92
CA PRO A 871 -18.90 51.88 -12.95
C PRO A 871 -18.63 50.41 -13.31
N GLY A 872 -19.63 49.53 -13.11
CA GLY A 872 -19.53 48.10 -13.36
C GLY A 872 -18.76 47.27 -12.30
N LEU A 873 -18.38 47.88 -11.15
CA LEU A 873 -17.67 47.17 -10.09
C LEU A 873 -18.31 47.44 -8.73
N ARG A 874 -18.66 46.36 -8.04
CA ARG A 874 -19.26 46.38 -6.71
C ARG A 874 -18.38 45.58 -5.72
N ILE A 875 -18.25 46.08 -4.53
CA ILE A 875 -17.76 45.29 -3.38
C ILE A 875 -18.96 44.54 -2.81
N VAL A 876 -18.86 43.22 -2.83
CA VAL A 876 -19.89 42.30 -2.31
C VAL A 876 -19.26 41.32 -1.35
N GLY A 877 -19.84 41.21 -0.16
CA GLY A 877 -19.30 40.33 0.86
C GLY A 877 -20.09 40.44 2.14
N ARG A 878 -19.48 39.99 3.23
CA ARG A 878 -20.09 40.05 4.54
C ARG A 878 -19.05 40.51 5.55
N ALA A 879 -19.45 41.47 6.39
CA ALA A 879 -18.64 41.91 7.52
C ALA A 879 -19.10 41.20 8.78
N ASP A 880 -18.21 40.59 9.53
CA ASP A 880 -18.55 39.80 10.72
C ASP A 880 -19.32 40.67 11.74
N ARG A 881 -18.89 41.92 11.90
CA ARG A 881 -19.58 42.85 12.81
C ARG A 881 -19.26 44.32 12.46
N ILE A 882 -20.28 45.18 12.59
CA ILE A 882 -20.16 46.64 12.48
C ILE A 882 -20.54 47.23 13.82
N GLU A 883 -19.67 48.08 14.35
CA GLU A 883 -19.86 48.80 15.63
C GLU A 883 -19.81 50.30 15.41
N ARG A 884 -20.45 51.08 16.33
CA ARG A 884 -20.46 52.53 16.31
C ARG A 884 -19.76 53.05 17.57
N ASP A 885 -18.88 54.02 17.41
CA ASP A 885 -18.22 54.68 18.53
C ASP A 885 -19.07 55.85 19.09
N GLY A 886 -18.56 56.46 20.18
CA GLY A 886 -19.24 57.60 20.82
C GLY A 886 -19.33 58.83 19.97
N SER A 887 -18.62 58.96 18.84
CA SER A 887 -18.72 60.07 17.86
C SER A 887 -19.75 59.75 16.76
N GLY A 888 -20.23 58.53 16.66
CA GLY A 888 -21.16 58.10 15.61
C GLY A 888 -20.48 57.42 14.43
N ALA A 889 -19.16 57.37 14.40
CA ALA A 889 -18.40 56.72 13.32
C ALA A 889 -18.45 55.20 13.40
N LEU A 890 -18.47 54.53 12.23
CA LEU A 890 -18.60 53.10 12.13
C LEU A 890 -17.23 52.37 12.06
N HIS A 891 -17.11 51.35 12.82
CA HIS A 891 -15.93 50.46 12.87
C HIS A 891 -16.28 49.07 12.38
N ILE A 892 -15.43 48.50 11.52
CA ILE A 892 -15.56 47.12 11.09
C ILE A 892 -14.73 46.22 11.99
N VAL A 893 -15.32 45.12 12.40
CA VAL A 893 -14.67 44.06 13.15
C VAL A 893 -14.61 42.78 12.30
N ASP A 894 -13.44 42.21 12.11
CA ASP A 894 -13.20 41.02 11.37
C ASP A 894 -12.46 39.99 12.26
N LEU A 895 -13.10 38.84 12.48
CA LEU A 895 -12.60 37.77 13.34
C LEU A 895 -11.62 36.86 12.57
N LYS A 896 -10.45 36.69 13.10
CA LYS A 896 -9.42 35.81 12.53
C LYS A 896 -9.10 34.64 13.46
N THR A 897 -9.42 33.43 13.02
CA THR A 897 -9.21 32.19 13.80
C THR A 897 -7.81 31.57 13.60
N GLY A 898 -6.98 32.16 12.76
CA GLY A 898 -5.59 31.77 12.56
C GLY A 898 -4.68 32.11 13.76
N SER A 899 -3.52 31.45 13.84
CA SER A 899 -2.53 31.70 14.89
C SER A 899 -1.50 32.80 14.53
N ALA A 900 -1.34 33.12 13.24
CA ALA A 900 -0.38 34.10 12.75
C ALA A 900 -0.94 35.52 13.00
N LEU A 901 -0.29 36.25 13.90
CA LEU A 901 -0.64 37.61 14.23
C LEU A 901 0.21 38.60 13.38
N PRO A 902 -0.40 39.39 12.49
CA PRO A 902 0.37 40.38 11.73
C PRO A 902 0.95 41.47 12.64
N SER A 903 1.99 42.14 12.18
CA SER A 903 2.47 43.36 12.82
C SER A 903 1.42 44.49 12.70
N GLN A 904 1.53 45.54 13.52
CA GLN A 904 0.64 46.69 13.43
C GLN A 904 0.77 47.42 12.06
N ALA A 905 1.96 47.41 11.48
CA ALA A 905 2.19 48.02 10.16
C ALA A 905 1.53 47.23 9.02
N GLU A 906 1.54 45.90 9.11
CA GLU A 906 0.84 45.03 8.14
C GLU A 906 -0.66 45.17 8.25
N ALA A 907 -1.20 45.29 9.47
CA ALA A 907 -2.64 45.53 9.67
C ALA A 907 -3.07 46.90 9.17
N GLU A 908 -2.24 47.94 9.37
CA GLU A 908 -2.50 49.27 8.87
C GLU A 908 -2.52 49.33 7.32
N ALA A 909 -1.76 48.44 6.66
CA ALA A 909 -1.71 48.32 5.21
C ALA A 909 -2.61 47.20 4.66
N ASN A 910 -3.49 46.60 5.48
CA ASN A 910 -4.28 45.44 5.06
C ASN A 910 -5.34 45.79 4.03
N PRO A 911 -5.29 45.24 2.79
CA PRO A 911 -6.24 45.61 1.73
C PRO A 911 -7.66 45.13 1.98
N GLN A 912 -7.88 44.03 2.71
CA GLN A 912 -9.24 43.57 3.08
C GLN A 912 -9.95 44.58 3.95
N LEU A 913 -9.29 45.13 4.97
CA LEU A 913 -9.84 46.14 5.84
C LEU A 913 -10.04 47.47 5.09
N GLU A 914 -9.11 47.83 4.22
CA GLU A 914 -9.24 49.04 3.39
C GLU A 914 -10.45 48.95 2.43
N ALA A 915 -10.71 47.74 1.86
CA ALA A 915 -11.88 47.48 1.03
C ALA A 915 -13.19 47.58 1.81
N TYR A 916 -13.21 47.14 3.07
CA TYR A 916 -14.37 47.37 3.94
C TYR A 916 -14.59 48.83 4.25
N GLN A 917 -13.56 49.60 4.57
CA GLN A 917 -13.65 51.03 4.80
C GLN A 917 -14.14 51.79 3.55
N LEU A 918 -13.64 51.41 2.37
CA LEU A 918 -14.10 51.93 1.09
C LEU A 918 -15.60 51.65 0.86
N ALA A 919 -16.06 50.45 1.16
CA ALA A 919 -17.48 50.11 1.04
C ALA A 919 -18.35 50.92 1.98
N LEU A 920 -17.98 51.10 3.25
CA LEU A 920 -18.72 51.97 4.19
C LEU A 920 -18.71 53.43 3.76
N SER A 921 -17.57 53.96 3.29
CA SER A 921 -17.47 55.39 2.86
C SER A 921 -18.28 55.70 1.60
N ARG A 922 -18.75 54.71 0.86
CA ARG A 922 -19.62 54.83 -0.33
C ARG A 922 -21.03 54.31 -0.06
N GLY A 923 -21.24 53.70 1.11
CA GLY A 923 -22.48 53.01 1.48
C GLY A 923 -23.18 53.59 2.68
N VAL A 924 -24.42 53.13 2.89
CA VAL A 924 -25.23 53.40 4.06
C VAL A 924 -25.63 52.07 4.71
N VAL A 925 -25.52 51.99 6.02
CA VAL A 925 -25.95 50.81 6.79
C VAL A 925 -27.47 50.91 6.99
N ASP A 926 -28.19 49.91 6.51
CA ASP A 926 -29.64 49.79 6.61
C ASP A 926 -29.97 48.40 7.20
N GLY A 927 -30.19 48.36 8.52
CA GLY A 927 -30.32 47.10 9.27
C GLY A 927 -29.05 46.28 9.22
N GLU A 928 -29.12 45.01 8.70
CA GLU A 928 -28.00 44.11 8.53
C GLU A 928 -27.38 44.20 7.11
N THR A 929 -27.66 45.27 6.35
CA THR A 929 -27.15 45.45 4.98
C THR A 929 -26.38 46.75 4.85
N VAL A 930 -25.28 46.74 4.09
CA VAL A 930 -24.57 47.94 3.64
C VAL A 930 -24.82 48.08 2.13
N ARG A 931 -25.62 49.02 1.74
CA ARG A 931 -25.96 49.32 0.34
C ARG A 931 -25.31 50.62 -0.14
N SER A 932 -25.20 50.79 -1.43
CA SER A 932 -24.75 52.07 -1.99
C SER A 932 -25.62 53.23 -1.52
N ALA A 933 -25.03 54.37 -1.17
CA ALA A 933 -25.75 55.60 -0.86
C ALA A 933 -26.55 56.07 -2.06
N ALA A 934 -27.82 56.45 -1.87
CA ALA A 934 -28.65 57.03 -2.91
C ALA A 934 -28.18 58.46 -3.24
N PRO A 935 -28.50 59.02 -4.43
CA PRO A 935 -28.19 60.42 -4.74
C PRO A 935 -28.79 61.38 -3.71
N GLY A 936 -27.92 62.08 -2.99
CA GLY A 936 -28.31 63.01 -1.93
C GLY A 936 -28.38 62.44 -0.52
N GLU A 937 -28.13 61.14 -0.35
CA GLU A 937 -27.96 60.46 0.93
C GLU A 937 -26.49 60.55 1.37
N ALA A 938 -26.25 60.92 2.62
CA ALA A 938 -24.90 61.00 3.13
C ALA A 938 -24.39 59.56 3.43
N PRO A 939 -23.23 59.17 2.91
CA PRO A 939 -22.64 57.88 3.24
C PRO A 939 -22.23 57.79 4.72
N SER A 940 -21.92 56.60 5.18
CA SER A 940 -21.54 56.35 6.55
C SER A 940 -20.19 56.99 6.90
N ASP A 941 -20.08 57.54 8.10
CA ASP A 941 -18.80 58.02 8.63
C ASP A 941 -17.99 56.82 9.15
N VAL A 942 -16.71 56.70 8.74
CA VAL A 942 -15.88 55.53 9.00
C VAL A 942 -14.83 55.83 10.06
N GLY A 943 -14.90 55.17 11.21
CA GLY A 943 -13.97 55.31 12.32
C GLY A 943 -12.73 54.43 12.20
N GLY A 944 -12.76 53.37 11.35
CA GLY A 944 -11.65 52.43 11.15
C GLY A 944 -12.08 50.98 11.07
N ALA A 945 -11.12 50.08 11.21
CA ALA A 945 -11.37 48.64 11.21
C ALA A 945 -10.44 47.90 12.19
N VAL A 946 -10.84 46.73 12.67
CA VAL A 946 -10.08 45.94 13.63
C VAL A 946 -10.11 44.46 13.27
N LEU A 947 -8.92 43.84 13.29
CA LEU A 947 -8.75 42.40 13.25
C LEU A 947 -8.69 41.84 14.67
N VAL A 948 -9.44 40.78 14.93
CA VAL A 948 -9.54 40.18 16.27
C VAL A 948 -8.99 38.74 16.20
N TYR A 949 -7.96 38.45 16.99
CA TYR A 949 -7.24 37.18 17.02
C TYR A 949 -7.39 36.45 18.37
N PRO A 950 -8.44 35.64 18.59
CA PRO A 950 -8.66 34.97 19.88
C PRO A 950 -7.69 33.80 20.12
N LYS A 951 -7.07 33.27 19.05
CA LYS A 951 -6.16 32.11 19.11
C LYS A 951 -4.72 32.46 19.53
N ALA A 952 -4.33 33.73 19.49
CA ALA A 952 -3.00 34.13 19.87
C ALA A 952 -2.76 33.75 21.36
N ASP A 953 -1.64 33.06 21.62
CA ASP A 953 -1.27 32.51 22.95
C ASP A 953 -0.90 33.62 23.94
N ARG A 954 -1.91 34.34 24.40
CA ARG A 954 -1.80 35.47 25.34
C ARG A 954 -2.97 35.46 26.31
N LYS A 955 -2.74 36.04 27.47
CA LYS A 955 -3.78 36.22 28.52
C LYS A 955 -4.98 37.08 28.08
N ALA A 956 -4.85 37.82 26.97
CA ALA A 956 -5.91 38.69 26.41
C ALA A 956 -5.95 38.49 24.88
N VAL A 957 -7.15 38.71 24.29
CA VAL A 957 -7.33 38.66 22.83
C VAL A 957 -6.43 39.71 22.18
N ALA A 958 -5.68 39.29 21.17
CA ALA A 958 -4.86 40.22 20.42
C ALA A 958 -5.70 40.92 19.35
N THR A 959 -5.64 42.27 19.29
CA THR A 959 -6.27 43.07 18.26
C THR A 959 -5.22 43.78 17.41
N ARG A 960 -5.58 44.06 16.17
CA ARG A 960 -4.85 44.94 15.26
C ARG A 960 -5.83 45.93 14.63
N GLU A 961 -5.53 47.18 14.80
CA GLU A 961 -6.39 48.22 14.35
C GLU A 961 -5.84 48.85 13.05
N GLN A 962 -6.73 49.16 12.13
CA GLN A 962 -6.47 50.01 10.99
C GLN A 962 -7.24 51.34 11.23
N ALA A 963 -6.49 52.41 11.27
CA ALA A 963 -7.06 53.74 11.43
C ALA A 963 -8.01 54.07 10.27
N SER A 964 -8.96 55.02 10.54
CA SER A 964 -9.80 55.56 9.48
C SER A 964 -8.96 56.14 8.36
N LYS A 965 -9.25 55.74 7.13
CA LYS A 965 -8.57 56.24 5.93
C LYS A 965 -9.22 57.52 5.45
N SER A 966 -8.38 58.46 5.01
CA SER A 966 -8.89 59.71 4.39
C SER A 966 -9.64 59.39 3.08
N GLU A 967 -10.56 60.28 2.70
CA GLU A 967 -11.30 60.13 1.44
C GLU A 967 -10.37 60.10 0.20
N GLU A 968 -9.28 60.84 0.26
CA GLU A 968 -8.24 60.84 -0.77
C GLU A 968 -7.60 59.47 -0.88
N ARG A 969 -7.21 58.82 0.23
CA ARG A 969 -6.63 57.49 0.27
C ARG A 969 -7.62 56.41 -0.21
N LEU A 970 -8.86 56.48 0.19
CA LEU A 970 -9.91 55.55 -0.26
C LEU A 970 -10.21 55.68 -1.75
N THR A 971 -10.06 56.88 -2.30
CA THR A 971 -10.21 57.14 -3.73
C THR A 971 -9.01 56.53 -4.50
N GLU A 972 -7.78 56.74 -4.02
CA GLU A 972 -6.60 56.06 -4.55
C GLU A 972 -6.74 54.55 -4.53
N PHE A 973 -7.23 53.99 -3.42
CA PHE A 973 -7.43 52.55 -3.30
C PHE A 973 -8.53 52.07 -4.28
N ALA A 974 -9.58 52.80 -4.50
CA ALA A 974 -10.60 52.47 -5.51
C ALA A 974 -10.00 52.41 -6.92
N GLU A 975 -9.05 53.31 -7.24
CA GLU A 975 -8.33 53.29 -8.51
C GLU A 975 -7.43 52.08 -8.65
N VAL A 976 -6.85 51.59 -7.57
CA VAL A 976 -6.04 50.31 -7.53
C VAL A 976 -6.93 49.10 -7.70
N VAL A 977 -8.15 49.08 -7.14
CA VAL A 977 -9.10 48.00 -7.21
C VAL A 977 -9.82 47.92 -8.56
N ALA A 978 -10.04 49.04 -9.21
CA ALA A 978 -10.79 49.12 -10.46
C ALA A 978 -10.28 48.20 -11.60
N PRO A 979 -8.97 48.03 -11.85
CA PRO A 979 -8.46 47.14 -12.90
C PRO A 979 -8.46 45.64 -12.53
N LEU A 980 -8.67 45.26 -11.25
CA LEU A 980 -8.57 43.84 -10.79
C LEU A 980 -9.54 42.90 -11.53
N PRO A 981 -10.79 43.29 -11.87
CA PRO A 981 -11.68 42.46 -12.66
C PRO A 981 -11.07 42.00 -14.01
N GLN A 982 -10.36 42.86 -14.70
CA GLN A 982 -9.70 42.52 -15.95
C GLN A 982 -8.55 41.56 -15.77
N LEU A 983 -7.80 41.65 -14.67
CA LEU A 983 -6.74 40.70 -14.34
C LEU A 983 -7.29 39.29 -14.05
N VAL A 984 -8.53 39.19 -13.56
CA VAL A 984 -9.21 37.89 -13.36
C VAL A 984 -9.69 37.28 -14.66
N ALA A 985 -10.10 38.10 -15.59
CA ALA A 985 -10.68 37.67 -16.86
C ALA A 985 -9.64 37.01 -17.78
N GLY A 986 -8.37 37.28 -17.63
CA GLY A 986 -7.32 36.77 -18.53
C GLY A 986 -7.32 37.43 -19.90
N PRO A 987 -6.82 36.75 -20.96
CA PRO A 987 -6.28 35.40 -21.00
C PRO A 987 -4.92 35.23 -20.27
N GLU A 988 -4.22 36.33 -20.03
CA GLU A 988 -2.94 36.30 -19.33
C GLU A 988 -3.13 36.55 -17.83
N LEU A 989 -2.60 35.62 -17.02
CA LEU A 989 -2.65 35.72 -15.54
C LEU A 989 -1.28 36.15 -15.02
N LEU A 990 -1.27 37.27 -14.30
CA LEU A 990 -0.05 37.80 -13.69
C LEU A 990 0.29 37.03 -12.41
N ALA A 991 1.55 36.58 -12.30
CA ALA A 991 2.10 35.98 -11.08
C ALA A 991 2.99 37.01 -10.37
N SER A 992 2.81 37.14 -9.05
CA SER A 992 3.58 38.04 -8.19
C SER A 992 4.31 37.23 -7.12
N ALA A 993 5.62 37.49 -6.95
CA ALA A 993 6.39 36.87 -5.87
C ALA A 993 6.12 37.55 -4.52
N GLY A 994 6.02 36.77 -3.44
CA GLY A 994 5.80 37.29 -2.10
C GLY A 994 5.78 36.19 -1.05
N ALA A 995 5.59 36.51 0.21
CA ALA A 995 5.53 35.56 1.32
C ALA A 995 4.45 34.46 1.17
N HIS A 996 3.44 34.69 0.33
CA HIS A 996 2.40 33.70 0.02
C HIS A 996 2.92 32.54 -0.85
N CYS A 997 4.11 32.68 -1.48
CA CYS A 997 4.66 31.64 -2.36
C CYS A 997 5.08 30.37 -1.63
N ASP A 998 5.50 30.48 -0.37
CA ASP A 998 5.95 29.33 0.43
C ASP A 998 4.85 28.27 0.65
N ARG A 999 3.59 28.70 0.61
CA ARG A 999 2.40 27.82 0.81
C ARG A 999 1.44 27.85 -0.37
N CYS A 1000 1.94 28.15 -1.55
CA CYS A 1000 1.11 28.31 -2.74
C CYS A 1000 0.74 26.95 -3.34
N ALA A 1001 -0.53 26.59 -3.39
CA ALA A 1001 -1.01 25.32 -3.94
C ALA A 1001 -0.76 25.17 -5.46
N VAL A 1002 -0.54 26.27 -6.17
CA VAL A 1002 -0.28 26.31 -7.63
C VAL A 1002 1.19 26.60 -7.95
N ARG A 1003 2.08 26.38 -6.99
CA ARG A 1003 3.52 26.68 -7.13
C ARG A 1003 4.15 25.93 -8.32
N ALA A 1004 3.76 24.69 -8.56
CA ALA A 1004 4.24 23.87 -9.67
C ALA A 1004 3.89 24.41 -11.08
N LEU A 1005 2.92 25.35 -11.16
CA LEU A 1005 2.52 25.98 -12.42
C LEU A 1005 3.03 27.43 -12.52
N CYS A 1006 3.67 27.95 -11.45
CA CYS A 1006 4.00 29.36 -11.33
C CYS A 1006 5.28 29.72 -12.07
N PRO A 1007 5.25 30.64 -13.06
CA PRO A 1007 6.44 31.00 -13.86
C PRO A 1007 7.51 31.76 -13.06
N VAL A 1008 7.19 32.26 -11.86
CA VAL A 1008 8.13 32.96 -10.97
C VAL A 1008 8.79 32.03 -9.96
N GLN A 1009 8.37 30.74 -9.90
CA GLN A 1009 8.94 29.75 -9.01
C GLN A 1009 9.75 28.72 -9.80
N PRO A 1010 10.84 28.19 -9.22
CA PRO A 1010 11.69 27.22 -9.94
C PRO A 1010 10.91 26.00 -10.44
N GLU A 1011 9.96 25.51 -9.66
CA GLU A 1011 9.15 24.34 -9.98
C GLU A 1011 8.26 24.56 -11.22
N GLY A 1012 7.81 25.76 -11.45
CA GLY A 1012 6.96 26.12 -12.60
C GLY A 1012 7.73 26.58 -13.84
N GLN A 1013 9.05 26.79 -13.74
CA GLN A 1013 9.88 27.23 -14.87
C GLN A 1013 10.15 26.13 -15.91
N VAL A 1014 9.80 24.89 -15.61
CA VAL A 1014 9.87 23.76 -16.56
C VAL A 1014 8.83 23.86 -17.69
N VAL A 1015 7.83 24.70 -17.52
CA VAL A 1015 6.86 24.99 -18.58
C VAL A 1015 7.51 25.98 -19.55
N PRO A 1016 7.69 25.66 -20.85
CA PRO A 1016 8.27 26.58 -21.82
C PRO A 1016 7.48 27.89 -21.83
N ARG A 1017 8.20 29.02 -21.73
CA ARG A 1017 7.58 30.32 -21.99
C ARG A 1017 7.30 30.38 -23.47
N GLY A 1018 6.04 30.51 -23.87
CA GLY A 1018 5.62 30.70 -25.24
C GLY A 1018 6.21 31.92 -25.89
#